data_39d6404939720f1705b385358c152def
#
_entry.id   39d6404939720f1705b385358c152def
#
_cell.length_a   1.000
_cell.length_b   1.000
_cell.length_c   1.000
_cell.angle_alpha   90.00
_cell.angle_beta   90.00
_cell.angle_gamma   90.00
#
_symmetry.space_group_name_H-M   'P 1'
#
loop_
_entity.id
_entity.type
_entity.pdbx_description
1 polymer ?
#
loop_
_entity_poly.entity_id
_entity_poly.type
_entity_poly.pdbx_seq_one_letter_code
_entity_poly.pdbx_strand_id
1 'polypeptide(L)'
;MASSRRIKQENIINVKRVSIDWFWWLALIAIWAISTWFDRTWLSNDQRLPSWDQAEYLSSALEHGRGLGLLAPGEWNGWQGLLDLSPKIPPLSALISGSVMAITGEASDKASWVLSLWHGLLIVTLAMWGRVLGGRKLGVLAAVLLVLSPAMAEHRVEFSLDLPLTTSCTLALFLLFQWQRPAPIGGTWKQAIAAALSIGAALLIKQSALLVLALPSIWVGLRALPVKPRRRQTVVSIFIVLSLLMPWLHHNWITTIGGTQRAVLISGAKEGDPGILNPLSLIWYPRLMPDQLGILILTIGIAGIGLALWNNRKQIYVLIQHPVKILPKGWPWLIGVTLMGWICTSLSPNKDARYIAPVLPMLILLITKGWLLIIDQAQKKIGRNKSWAALIACILVSGFLSIKQRWEDIVITAGSPAVNVLETINRLSKGEQTTLFMVSSDRNLNEQTLSYLGQINGRNIQARRLGRNKDHEELSLAQSKWWVLATGDQGTSRKSRQQLSRAVRKDSRFELIETWDWDDNRQIELWRRRNTAEAIEKFDNRFIKLARGLEKGPAALEPIFKEIEIQHLLDPGFNYQQRVETWANNRLQHNQIDQDALWSLALLRVLQNRPGKASLWFRKIESVSDEQNWASIYNLTVLLADWKTCKAAWLADNYLKSTFNKDESNLLFALRDLSRAACFDPRGPIGLATSLKPAIESVEKQINGDSI
;
A
#
# COMPACT_ATOMS: atom_id res chain seq x y z
N MET A 1 -34.96 -64.78 24.66
CA MET A 1 -34.03 -64.37 25.72
C MET A 1 -33.23 -63.22 25.22
N ALA A 2 -33.61 -62.03 25.63
CA ALA A 2 -33.06 -60.78 25.18
C ALA A 2 -31.93 -60.33 26.12
N SER A 3 -30.71 -60.19 25.60
CA SER A 3 -29.62 -59.54 26.30
C SER A 3 -29.44 -58.13 25.78
N SER A 4 -30.04 -57.18 26.47
CA SER A 4 -29.88 -55.76 26.24
C SER A 4 -28.48 -55.34 26.73
N ARG A 5 -27.57 -55.05 25.81
CA ARG A 5 -26.35 -54.32 26.13
C ARG A 5 -26.66 -52.84 26.26
N ARG A 6 -26.72 -52.35 27.48
CA ARG A 6 -26.61 -50.95 27.83
C ARG A 6 -25.29 -50.40 27.35
N ILE A 7 -25.27 -49.61 26.27
CA ILE A 7 -24.14 -48.75 25.93
C ILE A 7 -24.19 -47.58 26.91
N LYS A 8 -23.26 -47.56 27.83
CA LYS A 8 -23.02 -46.44 28.75
C LYS A 8 -22.79 -45.17 27.94
N GLN A 9 -23.75 -44.25 27.97
CA GLN A 9 -23.55 -42.83 27.68
C GLN A 9 -22.71 -42.22 28.80
N GLU A 10 -21.39 -42.30 28.71
CA GLU A 10 -20.46 -41.50 29.48
C GLU A 10 -19.60 -40.70 28.52
N ASN A 11 -20.10 -39.60 28.08
CA ASN A 11 -19.27 -38.45 27.65
C ASN A 11 -20.08 -37.17 27.85
N ILE A 12 -20.40 -36.89 29.10
CA ILE A 12 -20.69 -35.55 29.56
C ILE A 12 -19.39 -34.76 29.32
N ILE A 13 -19.38 -34.01 28.25
CA ILE A 13 -18.31 -33.04 27.97
C ILE A 13 -18.35 -32.06 29.16
N ASN A 14 -17.49 -32.33 30.12
CA ASN A 14 -17.11 -31.35 31.12
C ASN A 14 -16.57 -30.14 30.38
N VAL A 15 -17.37 -29.12 30.16
CA VAL A 15 -16.96 -27.78 29.80
C VAL A 15 -16.18 -27.30 31.03
N LYS A 16 -14.92 -27.73 31.16
CA LYS A 16 -13.99 -27.13 32.11
C LYS A 16 -14.04 -25.63 31.79
N ARG A 17 -14.55 -24.85 32.76
CA ARG A 17 -14.35 -23.40 32.80
C ARG A 17 -12.90 -23.20 32.41
N VAL A 18 -12.67 -22.51 31.29
CA VAL A 18 -11.33 -22.13 30.84
C VAL A 18 -10.79 -21.22 31.92
N SER A 19 -10.08 -21.80 32.90
CA SER A 19 -9.33 -21.00 33.83
C SER A 19 -8.40 -20.14 33.00
N ILE A 20 -8.58 -18.84 33.09
CA ILE A 20 -7.69 -17.89 32.40
C ILE A 20 -6.29 -18.22 32.87
N ASP A 21 -5.44 -18.62 31.94
CA ASP A 21 -4.06 -18.99 32.24
C ASP A 21 -3.23 -17.71 32.34
N TRP A 22 -3.32 -17.06 33.50
CA TRP A 22 -2.68 -15.79 33.78
C TRP A 22 -1.17 -15.81 33.51
N PHE A 23 -0.49 -16.91 33.83
CA PHE A 23 0.95 -17.03 33.60
C PHE A 23 1.30 -17.02 32.10
N TRP A 24 0.46 -17.64 31.28
CA TRP A 24 0.66 -17.64 29.84
C TRP A 24 0.44 -16.25 29.23
N TRP A 25 -0.60 -15.54 29.67
CA TRP A 25 -0.87 -14.16 29.25
C TRP A 25 0.21 -13.19 29.77
N LEU A 26 0.64 -13.33 31.00
CA LEU A 26 1.74 -12.53 31.56
C LEU A 26 3.04 -12.75 30.78
N ALA A 27 3.34 -13.98 30.34
CA ALA A 27 4.50 -14.25 29.51
C ALA A 27 4.41 -13.51 28.15
N LEU A 28 3.25 -13.48 27.50
CA LEU A 28 3.06 -12.75 26.23
C LEU A 28 3.16 -11.23 26.44
N ILE A 29 2.58 -10.72 27.50
CA ILE A 29 2.68 -9.29 27.86
C ILE A 29 4.15 -8.92 28.15
N ALA A 30 4.89 -9.76 28.87
CA ALA A 30 6.30 -9.54 29.14
C ALA A 30 7.14 -9.55 27.84
N ILE A 31 6.90 -10.50 26.93
CA ILE A 31 7.57 -10.55 25.62
C ILE A 31 7.30 -9.26 24.84
N TRP A 32 6.04 -8.83 24.77
CA TRP A 32 5.66 -7.59 24.11
C TRP A 32 6.28 -6.35 24.75
N ALA A 33 6.19 -6.24 26.07
CA ALA A 33 6.70 -5.08 26.82
C ALA A 33 8.22 -4.95 26.69
N ILE A 34 8.97 -6.06 26.86
CA ILE A 34 10.42 -6.09 26.72
C ILE A 34 10.83 -5.71 25.30
N SER A 35 10.22 -6.32 24.28
CA SER A 35 10.53 -5.99 22.88
C SER A 35 10.20 -4.52 22.55
N THR A 36 9.06 -4.02 23.01
CA THR A 36 8.67 -2.61 22.84
C THR A 36 9.65 -1.66 23.53
N TRP A 37 10.09 -2.00 24.74
CA TRP A 37 11.10 -1.20 25.45
C TRP A 37 12.42 -1.13 24.66
N PHE A 38 12.92 -2.24 24.14
CA PHE A 38 14.10 -2.24 23.28
C PHE A 38 13.89 -1.41 22.02
N ASP A 39 12.73 -1.53 21.35
CA ASP A 39 12.41 -0.77 20.14
C ASP A 39 12.36 0.74 20.43
N ARG A 40 11.77 1.14 21.57
CA ARG A 40 11.75 2.57 21.98
C ARG A 40 13.14 3.09 22.34
N THR A 41 13.96 2.30 23.04
CA THR A 41 15.34 2.67 23.36
C THR A 41 16.17 2.81 22.06
N TRP A 42 15.97 1.92 21.10
CA TRP A 42 16.63 2.01 19.80
C TRP A 42 16.20 3.28 19.05
N LEU A 43 14.89 3.56 18.92
CA LEU A 43 14.38 4.74 18.23
C LEU A 43 14.84 6.05 18.89
N SER A 44 14.98 6.09 20.22
CA SER A 44 15.49 7.28 20.89
C SER A 44 16.98 7.57 20.62
N ASN A 45 17.73 6.58 20.16
CA ASN A 45 19.12 6.72 19.77
C ASN A 45 19.31 6.84 18.25
N ASP A 46 18.29 6.50 17.45
CA ASP A 46 18.33 6.60 15.99
C ASP A 46 18.06 8.03 15.55
N GLN A 47 19.11 8.71 15.10
CA GLN A 47 19.01 10.08 14.57
C GLN A 47 18.83 10.13 13.05
N ARG A 48 18.71 8.98 12.40
CA ARG A 48 18.48 8.91 10.95
C ARG A 48 17.11 9.47 10.60
N LEU A 49 17.05 10.19 9.49
CA LEU A 49 15.77 10.67 8.97
C LEU A 49 14.95 9.51 8.37
N PRO A 50 13.61 9.59 8.41
CA PRO A 50 12.77 8.64 7.71
C PRO A 50 13.14 8.58 6.23
N SER A 51 13.43 7.37 5.71
CA SER A 51 13.78 7.19 4.29
C SER A 51 12.52 7.19 3.41
N TRP A 52 12.69 7.26 2.10
CA TRP A 52 11.65 7.30 1.06
C TRP A 52 10.25 6.82 1.47
N ASP A 53 10.06 5.50 1.53
CA ASP A 53 8.74 4.88 1.84
C ASP A 53 8.25 5.24 3.23
N GLN A 54 9.15 5.30 4.23
CA GLN A 54 8.79 5.67 5.60
C GLN A 54 8.24 7.09 5.64
N ALA A 55 8.91 8.02 4.97
CA ALA A 55 8.50 9.41 4.90
C ALA A 55 7.18 9.57 4.13
N GLU A 56 6.97 8.80 3.05
CA GLU A 56 5.70 8.79 2.31
C GLU A 56 4.55 8.30 3.19
N TYR A 57 4.74 7.20 3.95
CA TYR A 57 3.72 6.69 4.86
C TYR A 57 3.47 7.60 6.07
N LEU A 58 4.51 8.27 6.57
CA LEU A 58 4.37 9.28 7.64
C LEU A 58 3.61 10.50 7.14
N SER A 59 3.91 10.99 5.93
CA SER A 59 3.15 12.10 5.30
C SER A 59 1.68 11.71 5.11
N SER A 60 1.41 10.51 4.61
CA SER A 60 0.04 10.03 4.46
C SER A 60 -0.68 9.93 5.81
N ALA A 61 -0.01 9.42 6.86
CA ALA A 61 -0.58 9.38 8.20
C ALA A 61 -0.88 10.79 8.74
N LEU A 62 0.05 11.72 8.56
CA LEU A 62 -0.09 13.12 8.95
C LEU A 62 -1.31 13.78 8.28
N GLU A 63 -1.42 13.63 6.96
CA GLU A 63 -2.54 14.16 6.18
C GLU A 63 -3.88 13.58 6.62
N HIS A 64 -3.95 12.26 6.86
CA HIS A 64 -5.16 11.62 7.39
C HIS A 64 -5.48 12.09 8.81
N GLY A 65 -4.48 12.26 9.67
CA GLY A 65 -4.68 12.79 11.03
C GLY A 65 -5.26 14.19 11.02
N ARG A 66 -4.74 15.07 10.18
CA ARG A 66 -5.26 16.42 9.96
C ARG A 66 -6.62 16.41 9.27
N GLY A 67 -6.85 15.44 8.38
CA GLY A 67 -8.11 15.25 7.64
C GLY A 67 -9.24 14.60 8.44
N LEU A 68 -9.04 14.17 9.69
CA LEU A 68 -10.11 13.52 10.49
C LEU A 68 -11.35 14.41 10.67
N GLY A 69 -11.20 15.71 10.65
CA GLY A 69 -12.32 16.68 10.67
C GLY A 69 -13.25 16.59 9.46
N LEU A 70 -12.79 15.99 8.34
CA LEU A 70 -13.62 15.75 7.15
C LEU A 70 -14.64 14.64 7.35
N LEU A 71 -14.49 13.84 8.41
CA LEU A 71 -15.43 12.77 8.77
C LEU A 71 -16.71 13.29 9.45
N ALA A 72 -17.19 14.45 9.09
CA ALA A 72 -18.46 14.97 9.60
C ALA A 72 -19.60 13.96 9.30
N PRO A 73 -20.44 13.61 10.28
CA PRO A 73 -21.44 12.57 10.14
C PRO A 73 -22.39 12.84 8.96
N GLY A 74 -22.51 11.88 8.06
CA GLY A 74 -23.50 11.88 6.98
C GLY A 74 -23.12 12.61 5.70
N GLU A 75 -21.94 13.21 5.60
CA GLU A 75 -21.52 13.93 4.40
C GLU A 75 -20.56 13.13 3.52
N TRP A 76 -21.09 12.60 2.39
CA TRP A 76 -20.27 11.88 1.42
C TRP A 76 -19.12 12.72 0.83
N ASN A 77 -19.29 14.04 0.71
CA ASN A 77 -18.22 14.93 0.23
C ASN A 77 -17.01 14.92 1.17
N GLY A 78 -17.22 14.89 2.49
CA GLY A 78 -16.15 14.77 3.47
C GLY A 78 -15.41 13.42 3.36
N TRP A 79 -16.14 12.32 3.20
CA TRP A 79 -15.56 11.01 2.97
C TRP A 79 -14.73 10.97 1.69
N GLN A 80 -15.21 11.55 0.59
CA GLN A 80 -14.46 11.64 -0.65
C GLN A 80 -13.15 12.41 -0.47
N GLY A 81 -13.17 13.54 0.26
CA GLY A 81 -11.96 14.30 0.60
C GLY A 81 -10.93 13.46 1.36
N LEU A 82 -11.39 12.63 2.30
CA LEU A 82 -10.50 11.71 3.02
C LEU A 82 -9.94 10.60 2.11
N LEU A 83 -10.75 10.07 1.18
CA LEU A 83 -10.32 9.04 0.22
C LEU A 83 -9.35 9.58 -0.83
N ASP A 84 -9.40 10.89 -1.13
CA ASP A 84 -8.44 11.57 -2.01
C ASP A 84 -7.01 11.56 -1.44
N LEU A 85 -6.86 11.51 -0.11
CA LEU A 85 -5.55 11.45 0.56
C LEU A 85 -4.82 10.12 0.32
N SER A 86 -5.52 9.08 -0.12
CA SER A 86 -4.99 7.73 -0.34
C SER A 86 -5.30 7.20 -1.74
N PRO A 87 -4.87 7.84 -2.82
CA PRO A 87 -5.27 7.47 -4.18
C PRO A 87 -4.65 6.16 -4.67
N LYS A 88 -3.47 5.77 -4.15
CA LYS A 88 -2.72 4.59 -4.61
C LYS A 88 -2.75 3.45 -3.61
N ILE A 89 -2.69 3.77 -2.32
CA ILE A 89 -2.56 2.83 -1.21
C ILE A 89 -3.81 2.95 -0.35
N PRO A 90 -4.43 1.83 0.06
CA PRO A 90 -5.64 1.88 0.88
C PRO A 90 -5.42 2.58 2.23
N PRO A 91 -6.46 3.23 2.80
CA PRO A 91 -6.29 4.25 3.84
C PRO A 91 -6.16 3.71 5.28
N LEU A 92 -6.42 2.42 5.56
CA LEU A 92 -6.62 1.97 6.95
C LEU A 92 -5.39 2.20 7.84
N SER A 93 -4.19 1.91 7.33
CA SER A 93 -2.97 2.13 8.11
C SER A 93 -2.73 3.61 8.35
N ALA A 94 -2.94 4.45 7.33
CA ALA A 94 -2.78 5.89 7.44
C ALA A 94 -3.81 6.51 8.40
N LEU A 95 -5.06 6.05 8.37
CA LEU A 95 -6.11 6.48 9.31
C LEU A 95 -5.78 6.15 10.76
N ILE A 96 -5.35 4.90 11.03
CA ILE A 96 -5.00 4.47 12.39
C ILE A 96 -3.77 5.26 12.89
N SER A 97 -2.73 5.34 12.07
CA SER A 97 -1.50 6.05 12.43
C SER A 97 -1.74 7.56 12.57
N GLY A 98 -2.53 8.14 11.67
CA GLY A 98 -2.92 9.55 11.72
C GLY A 98 -3.74 9.89 12.96
N SER A 99 -4.64 8.99 13.38
CA SER A 99 -5.39 9.15 14.64
C SER A 99 -4.46 9.17 15.85
N VAL A 100 -3.41 8.31 15.86
CA VAL A 100 -2.39 8.32 16.91
C VAL A 100 -1.58 9.62 16.87
N MET A 101 -1.16 10.07 15.68
CA MET A 101 -0.42 11.34 15.51
C MET A 101 -1.24 12.56 15.95
N ALA A 102 -2.54 12.57 15.68
CA ALA A 102 -3.44 13.64 16.11
C ALA A 102 -3.51 13.79 17.64
N ILE A 103 -3.29 12.69 18.38
CA ILE A 103 -3.32 12.68 19.87
C ILE A 103 -1.93 12.89 20.44
N THR A 104 -0.90 12.21 19.87
CA THR A 104 0.44 12.16 20.47
C THR A 104 1.40 13.20 19.92
N GLY A 105 1.10 13.78 18.76
CA GLY A 105 1.93 14.72 18.01
C GLY A 105 2.55 14.12 16.75
N GLU A 106 3.04 14.99 15.87
CA GLU A 106 3.39 14.69 14.48
C GLU A 106 4.79 14.09 14.27
N ALA A 107 5.58 13.91 15.32
CA ALA A 107 6.92 13.33 15.22
C ALA A 107 6.88 11.85 14.81
N SER A 108 7.84 11.40 14.01
CA SER A 108 7.97 10.01 13.52
C SER A 108 7.99 8.98 14.66
N ASP A 109 8.71 9.27 15.75
CA ASP A 109 8.81 8.38 16.89
C ASP A 109 7.48 8.21 17.62
N LYS A 110 6.67 9.26 17.65
CA LYS A 110 5.31 9.19 18.21
C LYS A 110 4.37 8.39 17.33
N ALA A 111 4.44 8.60 16.01
CA ALA A 111 3.70 7.79 15.06
C ALA A 111 4.04 6.30 15.17
N SER A 112 5.31 5.97 15.43
CA SER A 112 5.80 4.60 15.56
C SER A 112 5.21 3.81 16.73
N TRP A 113 4.52 4.44 17.70
CA TRP A 113 3.79 3.72 18.74
C TRP A 113 2.70 2.80 18.19
N VAL A 114 2.14 3.14 17.03
CA VAL A 114 1.15 2.27 16.37
C VAL A 114 1.74 0.93 15.97
N LEU A 115 3.04 0.89 15.63
CA LEU A 115 3.74 -0.36 15.30
C LEU A 115 3.82 -1.29 16.51
N SER A 116 4.00 -0.74 17.71
CA SER A 116 3.99 -1.55 18.95
C SER A 116 2.63 -2.21 19.20
N LEU A 117 1.53 -1.54 18.84
CA LEU A 117 0.18 -2.13 18.94
C LEU A 117 -0.01 -3.27 17.92
N TRP A 118 0.39 -3.06 16.66
CA TRP A 118 0.36 -4.10 15.63
C TRP A 118 1.23 -5.30 16.02
N HIS A 119 2.42 -5.05 16.57
CA HIS A 119 3.31 -6.10 17.07
C HIS A 119 2.69 -6.90 18.21
N GLY A 120 2.06 -6.25 19.18
CA GLY A 120 1.33 -6.91 20.25
C GLY A 120 0.22 -7.84 19.75
N LEU A 121 -0.55 -7.35 18.77
CA LEU A 121 -1.59 -8.16 18.11
C LEU A 121 -0.99 -9.36 17.37
N LEU A 122 0.14 -9.19 16.70
CA LEU A 122 0.84 -10.26 15.99
C LEU A 122 1.35 -11.33 16.97
N ILE A 123 1.99 -10.93 18.09
CA ILE A 123 2.43 -11.84 19.15
C ILE A 123 1.27 -12.68 19.67
N VAL A 124 0.17 -12.04 20.03
CA VAL A 124 -1.02 -12.73 20.55
C VAL A 124 -1.59 -13.70 19.50
N THR A 125 -1.74 -13.25 18.27
CA THR A 125 -2.29 -14.07 17.17
C THR A 125 -1.43 -15.30 16.93
N LEU A 126 -0.11 -15.13 16.81
CA LEU A 126 0.83 -16.21 16.56
C LEU A 126 0.90 -17.20 17.74
N ALA A 127 0.93 -16.69 18.97
CA ALA A 127 0.94 -17.50 20.17
C ALA A 127 -0.36 -18.30 20.32
N MET A 128 -1.51 -17.71 20.02
CA MET A 128 -2.81 -18.40 20.01
C MET A 128 -2.85 -19.49 18.94
N TRP A 129 -2.33 -19.22 17.73
CA TRP A 129 -2.25 -20.22 16.67
C TRP A 129 -1.30 -21.36 17.06
N GLY A 130 -0.11 -21.05 17.57
CA GLY A 130 0.83 -22.03 18.12
C GLY A 130 0.24 -22.88 19.24
N ARG A 131 -0.53 -22.26 20.16
CA ARG A 131 -1.24 -22.97 21.25
C ARG A 131 -2.24 -23.99 20.70
N VAL A 132 -2.95 -23.66 19.63
CA VAL A 132 -3.90 -24.58 19.00
C VAL A 132 -3.19 -25.72 18.24
N LEU A 133 -2.02 -25.48 17.64
CA LEU A 133 -1.26 -26.44 16.88
C LEU A 133 -0.44 -27.43 17.75
N GLY A 134 0.14 -26.94 18.83
CA GLY A 134 1.09 -27.74 19.62
C GLY A 134 1.17 -27.38 21.10
N GLY A 135 0.19 -26.64 21.60
CA GLY A 135 0.10 -26.29 23.02
C GLY A 135 0.84 -25.03 23.42
N ARG A 136 0.81 -24.70 24.73
CA ARG A 136 1.31 -23.44 25.30
C ARG A 136 2.79 -23.18 24.98
N LYS A 137 3.62 -24.22 25.06
CA LYS A 137 5.06 -24.13 24.79
C LYS A 137 5.36 -23.68 23.37
N LEU A 138 4.64 -24.26 22.38
CA LEU A 138 4.78 -23.85 20.99
C LEU A 138 4.39 -22.40 20.79
N GLY A 139 3.27 -21.97 21.40
CA GLY A 139 2.80 -20.58 21.26
C GLY A 139 3.78 -19.55 21.82
N VAL A 140 4.26 -19.77 23.06
CA VAL A 140 5.23 -18.86 23.71
C VAL A 140 6.56 -18.82 22.97
N LEU A 141 7.12 -20.00 22.62
CA LEU A 141 8.38 -20.06 21.90
C LEU A 141 8.29 -19.43 20.50
N ALA A 142 7.16 -19.61 19.81
CA ALA A 142 6.93 -18.93 18.52
C ALA A 142 6.91 -17.40 18.68
N ALA A 143 6.27 -16.89 19.74
CA ALA A 143 6.30 -15.46 20.04
C ALA A 143 7.72 -14.94 20.32
N VAL A 144 8.52 -15.70 21.06
CA VAL A 144 9.93 -15.35 21.32
C VAL A 144 10.74 -15.34 20.02
N LEU A 145 10.64 -16.41 19.19
CA LEU A 145 11.39 -16.47 17.93
C LEU A 145 10.93 -15.40 16.92
N LEU A 146 9.65 -15.01 16.94
CA LEU A 146 9.14 -13.88 16.14
C LEU A 146 9.84 -12.57 16.54
N VAL A 147 9.92 -12.29 17.82
CA VAL A 147 10.57 -11.07 18.35
C VAL A 147 12.05 -11.01 18.01
N LEU A 148 12.72 -12.16 18.02
CA LEU A 148 14.16 -12.26 17.75
C LEU A 148 14.50 -12.32 16.26
N SER A 149 13.51 -12.51 15.38
CA SER A 149 13.71 -12.53 13.93
C SER A 149 14.16 -11.15 13.43
N PRO A 150 15.30 -11.04 12.71
CA PRO A 150 15.83 -9.75 12.25
C PRO A 150 14.83 -8.94 11.44
N ALA A 151 14.16 -9.54 10.45
CA ALA A 151 13.17 -8.82 9.64
C ALA A 151 12.01 -8.28 10.49
N MET A 152 11.51 -9.07 11.46
CA MET A 152 10.44 -8.57 12.34
C MET A 152 10.93 -7.51 13.30
N ALA A 153 12.20 -7.56 13.69
CA ALA A 153 12.83 -6.51 14.50
C ALA A 153 12.93 -5.19 13.72
N GLU A 154 13.30 -5.24 12.45
CA GLU A 154 13.32 -4.09 11.54
C GLU A 154 11.91 -3.50 11.34
N HIS A 155 10.92 -4.32 10.99
CA HIS A 155 9.53 -3.86 10.76
C HIS A 155 8.87 -3.26 12.00
N ARG A 156 9.38 -3.48 13.21
CA ARG A 156 8.88 -2.86 14.44
C ARG A 156 9.32 -1.42 14.63
N VAL A 157 10.40 -1.01 14.01
CA VAL A 157 10.97 0.35 14.15
C VAL A 157 10.87 1.16 12.86
N GLU A 158 10.97 0.53 11.70
CA GLU A 158 10.74 1.20 10.44
C GLU A 158 9.24 1.45 10.21
N PHE A 159 8.87 2.72 10.07
CA PHE A 159 7.47 3.10 9.85
C PHE A 159 7.04 2.72 8.44
N SER A 160 6.51 1.50 8.31
CA SER A 160 6.08 0.93 7.04
C SER A 160 4.73 0.22 7.16
N LEU A 161 4.17 -0.20 6.04
CA LEU A 161 2.93 -0.97 5.99
C LEU A 161 3.15 -2.47 6.23
N ASP A 162 4.39 -2.93 6.31
CA ASP A 162 4.71 -4.36 6.28
C ASP A 162 4.34 -5.07 7.59
N LEU A 163 4.55 -4.43 8.76
CA LEU A 163 4.09 -4.98 10.03
C LEU A 163 2.56 -4.99 10.18
N PRO A 164 1.83 -3.90 9.89
CA PRO A 164 0.37 -3.90 9.85
C PRO A 164 -0.21 -4.97 8.92
N LEU A 165 0.35 -5.10 7.72
CA LEU A 165 -0.04 -6.09 6.72
C LEU A 165 0.21 -7.51 7.22
N THR A 166 1.41 -7.79 7.73
CA THR A 166 1.80 -9.09 8.30
C THR A 166 0.87 -9.51 9.43
N THR A 167 0.56 -8.58 10.33
CA THR A 167 -0.35 -8.82 11.45
C THR A 167 -1.75 -9.16 10.96
N SER A 168 -2.30 -8.36 10.06
CA SER A 168 -3.67 -8.53 9.55
C SER A 168 -3.80 -9.82 8.72
N CYS A 169 -2.80 -10.14 7.88
CA CYS A 169 -2.77 -11.39 7.11
C CYS A 169 -2.68 -12.61 8.05
N THR A 170 -1.81 -12.56 9.07
CA THR A 170 -1.67 -13.66 10.04
C THR A 170 -2.96 -13.88 10.82
N LEU A 171 -3.61 -12.81 11.25
CA LEU A 171 -4.91 -12.85 11.94
C LEU A 171 -6.00 -13.44 11.03
N ALA A 172 -6.09 -12.98 9.79
CA ALA A 172 -7.06 -13.49 8.82
C ALA A 172 -6.89 -14.98 8.56
N LEU A 173 -5.66 -15.45 8.33
CA LEU A 173 -5.36 -16.88 8.11
C LEU A 173 -5.63 -17.72 9.35
N PHE A 174 -5.35 -17.24 10.54
CA PHE A 174 -5.69 -17.90 11.80
C PHE A 174 -7.20 -17.99 12.00
N LEU A 175 -7.94 -16.94 11.71
CA LEU A 175 -9.40 -16.92 11.85
C LEU A 175 -10.08 -17.80 10.79
N LEU A 176 -9.59 -17.82 9.55
CA LEU A 176 -10.02 -18.77 8.52
C LEU A 176 -9.77 -20.21 8.97
N PHE A 177 -8.59 -20.48 9.57
CA PHE A 177 -8.30 -21.80 10.15
C PHE A 177 -9.31 -22.16 11.23
N GLN A 178 -9.62 -21.25 12.14
CA GLN A 178 -10.60 -21.51 13.21
C GLN A 178 -12.01 -21.76 12.64
N TRP A 179 -12.41 -20.98 11.65
CA TRP A 179 -13.71 -21.10 11.04
C TRP A 179 -13.92 -22.41 10.28
N GLN A 180 -12.89 -22.88 9.55
CA GLN A 180 -13.02 -24.13 8.77
C GLN A 180 -13.05 -25.42 9.63
N ARG A 181 -12.74 -25.35 10.93
CA ARG A 181 -12.77 -26.50 11.83
C ARG A 181 -14.18 -27.10 11.92
N PRO A 182 -14.31 -28.42 12.21
CA PRO A 182 -15.61 -29.03 12.42
C PRO A 182 -16.39 -28.41 13.59
N ALA A 183 -17.70 -28.44 13.51
CA ALA A 183 -18.55 -28.10 14.64
C ALA A 183 -18.32 -29.09 15.81
N PRO A 184 -18.44 -28.65 17.08
CA PRO A 184 -18.87 -27.32 17.54
C PRO A 184 -17.75 -26.27 17.61
N ILE A 185 -16.49 -26.64 17.33
CA ILE A 185 -15.31 -25.79 17.52
C ILE A 185 -15.24 -24.68 16.45
N GLY A 186 -15.64 -25.00 15.22
CA GLY A 186 -15.60 -24.11 14.07
C GLY A 186 -16.98 -23.89 13.43
N GLY A 187 -17.01 -23.04 12.41
CA GLY A 187 -18.21 -22.74 11.62
C GLY A 187 -19.21 -21.81 12.32
N THR A 188 -18.77 -21.05 13.30
CA THR A 188 -19.61 -20.05 13.97
C THR A 188 -19.66 -18.75 13.18
N TRP A 189 -20.76 -17.99 13.29
CA TRP A 189 -20.91 -16.67 12.69
C TRP A 189 -19.83 -15.69 13.18
N LYS A 190 -19.51 -15.73 14.47
CA LYS A 190 -18.44 -14.86 15.04
C LYS A 190 -17.10 -15.06 14.33
N GLN A 191 -16.73 -16.31 14.05
CA GLN A 191 -15.48 -16.63 13.35
C GLN A 191 -15.53 -16.20 11.88
N ALA A 192 -16.66 -16.40 11.19
CA ALA A 192 -16.84 -15.98 9.80
C ALA A 192 -16.74 -14.45 9.66
N ILE A 193 -17.44 -13.71 10.50
CA ILE A 193 -17.41 -12.24 10.51
C ILE A 193 -16.01 -11.73 10.88
N ALA A 194 -15.37 -12.27 11.92
CA ALA A 194 -14.04 -11.87 12.31
C ALA A 194 -12.99 -12.13 11.21
N ALA A 195 -13.09 -13.27 10.50
CA ALA A 195 -12.23 -13.56 9.36
C ALA A 195 -12.46 -12.56 8.22
N ALA A 196 -13.73 -12.26 7.89
CA ALA A 196 -14.07 -11.29 6.86
C ALA A 196 -13.56 -9.88 7.19
N LEU A 197 -13.73 -9.41 8.41
CA LEU A 197 -13.22 -8.13 8.88
C LEU A 197 -11.71 -8.07 8.81
N SER A 198 -11.00 -9.15 9.19
CA SER A 198 -9.52 -9.22 9.12
C SER A 198 -9.01 -9.25 7.68
N ILE A 199 -9.69 -9.94 6.76
CA ILE A 199 -9.37 -9.93 5.33
C ILE A 199 -9.60 -8.52 4.76
N GLY A 200 -10.73 -7.91 5.05
CA GLY A 200 -11.03 -6.53 4.63
C GLY A 200 -9.99 -5.53 5.17
N ALA A 201 -9.60 -5.65 6.44
CA ALA A 201 -8.57 -4.82 7.04
C ALA A 201 -7.21 -5.00 6.34
N ALA A 202 -6.78 -6.23 6.05
CA ALA A 202 -5.53 -6.48 5.34
C ALA A 202 -5.55 -5.84 3.94
N LEU A 203 -6.64 -5.97 3.19
CA LEU A 203 -6.82 -5.35 1.88
C LEU A 203 -6.86 -3.82 1.95
N LEU A 204 -7.40 -3.26 3.04
CA LEU A 204 -7.42 -1.81 3.29
C LEU A 204 -6.09 -1.26 3.84
N ILE A 205 -5.12 -2.11 4.17
CA ILE A 205 -3.75 -1.72 4.49
C ILE A 205 -2.90 -1.67 3.22
N LYS A 206 -2.91 -2.76 2.42
CA LYS A 206 -2.09 -2.86 1.20
C LYS A 206 -2.68 -3.90 0.25
N GLN A 207 -2.78 -3.59 -1.04
CA GLN A 207 -3.35 -4.49 -2.06
C GLN A 207 -2.59 -5.82 -2.15
N SER A 208 -1.28 -5.84 -1.84
CA SER A 208 -0.45 -7.05 -1.83
C SER A 208 -0.91 -8.12 -0.82
N ALA A 209 -1.84 -7.81 0.10
CA ALA A 209 -2.54 -8.80 0.91
C ALA A 209 -3.17 -9.92 0.06
N LEU A 210 -3.58 -9.62 -1.18
CA LEU A 210 -4.11 -10.61 -2.12
C LEU A 210 -3.13 -11.76 -2.40
N LEU A 211 -1.83 -11.49 -2.44
CA LEU A 211 -0.81 -12.53 -2.70
C LEU A 211 -0.82 -13.64 -1.64
N VAL A 212 -1.19 -13.30 -0.42
CA VAL A 212 -1.19 -14.24 0.71
C VAL A 212 -2.58 -14.75 1.03
N LEU A 213 -3.62 -13.94 0.84
CA LEU A 213 -4.99 -14.26 1.29
C LEU A 213 -5.89 -14.82 0.19
N ALA A 214 -5.66 -14.53 -1.09
CA ALA A 214 -6.60 -14.91 -2.15
C ALA A 214 -6.78 -16.42 -2.25
N LEU A 215 -5.71 -17.18 -2.46
CA LEU A 215 -5.81 -18.63 -2.63
C LEU A 215 -6.37 -19.34 -1.38
N PRO A 216 -5.89 -19.07 -0.15
CA PRO A 216 -6.49 -19.65 1.05
C PRO A 216 -7.98 -19.32 1.22
N SER A 217 -8.39 -18.07 0.92
CA SER A 217 -9.79 -17.66 1.04
C SER A 217 -10.68 -18.35 0.02
N ILE A 218 -10.23 -18.44 -1.24
CA ILE A 218 -10.94 -19.16 -2.31
C ILE A 218 -11.06 -20.64 -1.92
N TRP A 219 -9.97 -21.27 -1.49
CA TRP A 219 -9.96 -22.67 -1.09
C TRP A 219 -10.97 -22.99 0.01
N VAL A 220 -10.97 -22.17 1.08
CA VAL A 220 -11.90 -22.35 2.20
C VAL A 220 -13.33 -22.05 1.77
N GLY A 221 -13.54 -21.01 0.96
CA GLY A 221 -14.85 -20.64 0.40
C GLY A 221 -15.47 -21.78 -0.42
N LEU A 222 -14.71 -22.33 -1.37
CA LEU A 222 -15.16 -23.43 -2.23
C LEU A 222 -15.56 -24.67 -1.40
N ARG A 223 -14.77 -24.99 -0.37
CA ARG A 223 -15.10 -26.09 0.56
C ARG A 223 -16.33 -25.82 1.41
N ALA A 224 -16.67 -24.57 1.64
CA ALA A 224 -17.84 -24.18 2.42
C ALA A 224 -19.16 -24.22 1.62
N LEU A 225 -19.10 -24.07 0.29
CA LEU A 225 -20.27 -24.00 -0.59
C LEU A 225 -21.24 -25.17 -0.49
N PRO A 226 -20.80 -26.45 -0.39
CA PRO A 226 -21.70 -27.60 -0.26
C PRO A 226 -22.48 -27.62 1.06
N VAL A 227 -21.98 -26.96 2.12
CA VAL A 227 -22.56 -27.01 3.45
C VAL A 227 -23.46 -25.79 3.65
N LYS A 228 -24.81 -25.98 3.66
CA LYS A 228 -25.81 -24.87 3.72
C LYS A 228 -25.48 -23.76 4.73
N PRO A 229 -25.23 -24.01 6.03
CA PRO A 229 -24.93 -22.94 6.98
C PRO A 229 -23.62 -22.19 6.64
N ARG A 230 -22.60 -22.90 6.18
CA ARG A 230 -21.32 -22.29 5.80
C ARG A 230 -21.42 -21.48 4.51
N ARG A 231 -22.20 -21.92 3.55
CA ARG A 231 -22.49 -21.17 2.32
C ARG A 231 -23.06 -19.78 2.63
N ARG A 232 -24.05 -19.71 3.54
CA ARG A 232 -24.61 -18.41 4.00
C ARG A 232 -23.54 -17.54 4.65
N GLN A 233 -22.73 -18.12 5.52
CA GLN A 233 -21.61 -17.40 6.16
C GLN A 233 -20.61 -16.89 5.12
N THR A 234 -20.25 -17.69 4.11
CA THR A 234 -19.35 -17.28 3.02
C THR A 234 -19.91 -16.10 2.26
N VAL A 235 -21.19 -16.13 1.86
CA VAL A 235 -21.84 -15.02 1.16
C VAL A 235 -21.80 -13.73 1.98
N VAL A 236 -22.15 -13.82 3.27
CA VAL A 236 -22.10 -12.66 4.17
C VAL A 236 -20.64 -12.17 4.36
N SER A 237 -19.68 -13.09 4.46
CA SER A 237 -18.26 -12.73 4.57
C SER A 237 -17.76 -11.97 3.34
N ILE A 238 -18.14 -12.42 2.14
CA ILE A 238 -17.81 -11.72 0.88
C ILE A 238 -18.45 -10.32 0.89
N PHE A 239 -19.72 -10.23 1.28
CA PHE A 239 -20.41 -8.95 1.36
C PHE A 239 -19.73 -7.98 2.33
N ILE A 240 -19.29 -8.45 3.51
CA ILE A 240 -18.55 -7.64 4.48
C ILE A 240 -17.23 -7.13 3.88
N VAL A 241 -16.43 -8.01 3.25
CA VAL A 241 -15.15 -7.61 2.61
C VAL A 241 -15.39 -6.57 1.54
N LEU A 242 -16.38 -6.80 0.68
CA LEU A 242 -16.74 -5.85 -0.38
C LEU A 242 -17.23 -4.52 0.19
N SER A 243 -18.10 -4.54 1.21
CA SER A 243 -18.60 -3.31 1.84
C SER A 243 -17.49 -2.47 2.47
N LEU A 244 -16.45 -3.10 2.99
CA LEU A 244 -15.28 -2.39 3.54
C LEU A 244 -14.39 -1.81 2.44
N LEU A 245 -14.15 -2.57 1.38
CA LEU A 245 -13.20 -2.21 0.34
C LEU A 245 -13.78 -1.25 -0.72
N MET A 246 -15.07 -1.44 -1.06
CA MET A 246 -15.69 -0.75 -2.19
C MET A 246 -15.73 0.77 -2.09
N PRO A 247 -15.95 1.41 -0.93
CA PRO A 247 -15.93 2.87 -0.87
C PRO A 247 -14.60 3.46 -1.36
N TRP A 248 -13.48 2.89 -0.92
CA TRP A 248 -12.16 3.32 -1.35
C TRP A 248 -11.86 2.89 -2.80
N LEU A 249 -12.14 1.64 -3.16
CA LEU A 249 -11.86 1.11 -4.50
C LEU A 249 -12.70 1.81 -5.57
N HIS A 250 -13.99 2.02 -5.33
CA HIS A 250 -14.87 2.76 -6.23
C HIS A 250 -14.33 4.17 -6.53
N HIS A 251 -13.83 4.84 -5.49
CA HIS A 251 -13.33 6.20 -5.63
C HIS A 251 -11.97 6.26 -6.33
N ASN A 252 -11.08 5.29 -6.08
CA ASN A 252 -9.67 5.35 -6.48
C ASN A 252 -9.26 4.26 -7.49
N TRP A 253 -10.20 3.55 -8.11
CA TRP A 253 -9.89 2.36 -8.91
C TRP A 253 -8.95 2.63 -10.09
N ILE A 254 -9.12 3.76 -10.80
CA ILE A 254 -8.26 4.13 -11.94
C ILE A 254 -6.82 4.32 -11.49
N THR A 255 -6.62 5.12 -10.44
CA THR A 255 -5.29 5.39 -9.87
C THR A 255 -4.67 4.14 -9.26
N THR A 256 -5.49 3.29 -8.63
CA THR A 256 -5.05 2.02 -8.04
C THR A 256 -4.55 1.05 -9.10
N ILE A 257 -5.31 0.85 -10.20
CA ILE A 257 -4.90 -0.05 -11.29
C ILE A 257 -3.63 0.47 -11.96
N GLY A 258 -3.60 1.75 -12.35
CA GLY A 258 -2.43 2.35 -13.00
C GLY A 258 -1.19 2.35 -12.09
N GLY A 259 -1.37 2.65 -10.79
CA GLY A 259 -0.30 2.60 -9.79
C GLY A 259 0.23 1.18 -9.57
N THR A 260 -0.64 0.20 -9.45
CA THR A 260 -0.27 -1.22 -9.29
C THR A 260 0.46 -1.73 -10.53
N GLN A 261 -0.04 -1.45 -11.73
CA GLN A 261 0.63 -1.84 -12.97
C GLN A 261 2.05 -1.24 -13.05
N ARG A 262 2.20 0.04 -12.70
CA ARG A 262 3.50 0.71 -12.69
C ARG A 262 4.46 0.09 -11.67
N ALA A 263 3.99 -0.13 -10.43
CA ALA A 263 4.80 -0.72 -9.37
C ALA A 263 5.21 -2.16 -9.69
N VAL A 264 4.28 -2.97 -10.20
CA VAL A 264 4.51 -4.41 -10.42
C VAL A 264 5.32 -4.66 -11.69
N LEU A 265 4.94 -4.05 -12.83
CA LEU A 265 5.55 -4.38 -14.12
C LEU A 265 6.76 -3.49 -14.47
N ILE A 266 6.66 -2.17 -14.20
CA ILE A 266 7.69 -1.23 -14.64
C ILE A 266 8.85 -1.16 -13.64
N SER A 267 8.56 -1.14 -12.34
CA SER A 267 9.64 -1.03 -11.33
C SER A 267 10.48 -2.30 -11.28
N GLY A 268 9.88 -3.49 -11.19
CA GLY A 268 10.62 -4.74 -11.17
C GLY A 268 11.53 -4.94 -12.39
N ALA A 269 11.04 -4.58 -13.59
CA ALA A 269 11.86 -4.64 -14.80
C ALA A 269 13.08 -3.71 -14.77
N LYS A 270 12.97 -2.53 -14.10
CA LYS A 270 14.08 -1.57 -13.97
C LYS A 270 15.10 -1.96 -12.92
N GLU A 271 14.68 -2.65 -11.88
CA GLU A 271 15.53 -3.12 -10.80
C GLU A 271 16.27 -4.43 -11.18
N GLY A 272 15.91 -4.99 -12.34
CA GLY A 272 16.56 -6.22 -12.83
C GLY A 272 16.03 -7.49 -12.15
N ASP A 273 14.84 -7.41 -11.57
CA ASP A 273 14.23 -8.53 -10.88
C ASP A 273 13.91 -9.70 -11.83
N PRO A 274 13.99 -10.95 -11.35
CA PRO A 274 13.65 -12.11 -12.16
C PRO A 274 12.15 -12.07 -12.52
N GLY A 275 11.85 -12.14 -13.82
CA GLY A 275 10.49 -12.18 -14.33
C GLY A 275 9.69 -13.41 -13.86
N ILE A 276 8.37 -13.36 -14.02
CA ILE A 276 7.41 -14.40 -13.54
C ILE A 276 7.81 -15.81 -13.99
N LEU A 277 8.25 -15.97 -15.23
CA LEU A 277 8.61 -17.28 -15.81
C LEU A 277 10.04 -17.71 -15.49
N ASN A 278 10.83 -16.91 -14.80
CA ASN A 278 12.19 -17.26 -14.43
C ASN A 278 12.19 -18.16 -13.17
N PRO A 279 12.76 -19.38 -13.23
CA PRO A 279 12.85 -20.27 -12.07
C PRO A 279 13.55 -19.65 -10.85
N LEU A 280 14.46 -18.70 -11.07
CA LEU A 280 15.13 -17.95 -10.01
C LEU A 280 14.15 -17.16 -9.14
N SER A 281 12.98 -16.83 -9.66
CA SER A 281 11.91 -16.15 -8.92
C SER A 281 11.45 -16.97 -7.71
N LEU A 282 11.34 -18.29 -7.83
CA LEU A 282 10.91 -19.16 -6.73
C LEU A 282 11.95 -19.31 -5.61
N ILE A 283 13.24 -19.23 -5.94
CA ILE A 283 14.32 -19.37 -4.95
C ILE A 283 14.78 -18.02 -4.40
N TRP A 284 14.26 -16.91 -4.90
CA TRP A 284 14.65 -15.56 -4.49
C TRP A 284 14.43 -15.35 -2.99
N TYR A 285 13.21 -15.58 -2.49
CA TYR A 285 12.92 -15.45 -1.05
C TYR A 285 13.58 -16.51 -0.16
N PRO A 286 13.64 -17.81 -0.52
CA PRO A 286 14.39 -18.78 0.25
C PRO A 286 15.85 -18.39 0.53
N ARG A 287 16.52 -17.72 -0.42
CA ARG A 287 17.90 -17.24 -0.23
C ARG A 287 18.02 -16.17 0.87
N LEU A 288 16.96 -15.40 1.08
CA LEU A 288 16.93 -14.34 2.10
C LEU A 288 16.55 -14.87 3.50
N MET A 289 16.11 -16.12 3.64
CA MET A 289 15.62 -16.63 4.93
C MET A 289 16.63 -16.57 6.07
N PRO A 290 17.95 -16.79 5.87
CA PRO A 290 18.94 -16.60 6.92
C PRO A 290 18.96 -15.17 7.49
N ASP A 291 18.84 -14.17 6.61
CA ASP A 291 18.83 -12.75 6.99
C ASP A 291 17.48 -12.35 7.60
N GLN A 292 16.38 -12.90 7.06
CA GLN A 292 15.02 -12.60 7.52
C GLN A 292 14.72 -13.17 8.91
N LEU A 293 15.11 -14.40 9.16
CA LEU A 293 14.78 -15.13 10.40
C LEU A 293 15.94 -15.21 11.40
N GLY A 294 17.15 -14.98 10.93
CA GLY A 294 18.37 -15.23 11.68
C GLY A 294 18.86 -16.67 11.49
N ILE A 295 20.15 -16.82 11.17
CA ILE A 295 20.77 -18.11 10.80
C ILE A 295 20.61 -19.15 11.89
N LEU A 296 20.77 -18.76 13.16
CA LEU A 296 20.68 -19.68 14.30
C LEU A 296 19.23 -20.19 14.50
N ILE A 297 18.25 -19.31 14.37
CA ILE A 297 16.83 -19.65 14.48
C ILE A 297 16.46 -20.64 13.38
N LEU A 298 16.88 -20.34 12.15
CA LEU A 298 16.57 -21.13 10.97
C LEU A 298 17.23 -22.51 11.02
N THR A 299 18.53 -22.56 11.30
CA THR A 299 19.30 -23.83 11.27
C THR A 299 18.86 -24.81 12.34
N ILE A 300 18.63 -24.36 13.58
CA ILE A 300 18.12 -25.23 14.65
C ILE A 300 16.73 -25.77 14.29
N GLY A 301 15.85 -24.89 13.77
CA GLY A 301 14.50 -25.30 13.38
C GLY A 301 14.50 -26.34 12.24
N ILE A 302 15.27 -26.10 11.20
CA ILE A 302 15.41 -27.03 10.06
C ILE A 302 16.04 -28.36 10.53
N ALA A 303 17.12 -28.31 11.33
CA ALA A 303 17.75 -29.49 11.87
C ALA A 303 16.77 -30.34 12.70
N GLY A 304 15.92 -29.69 13.51
CA GLY A 304 14.89 -30.39 14.27
C GLY A 304 13.84 -31.08 13.42
N ILE A 305 13.38 -30.44 12.38
CA ILE A 305 12.44 -31.02 11.40
C ILE A 305 13.13 -32.15 10.65
N GLY A 306 14.35 -31.95 10.14
CA GLY A 306 15.13 -32.94 9.42
C GLY A 306 15.38 -34.22 10.27
N LEU A 307 15.76 -34.03 11.53
CA LEU A 307 15.98 -35.13 12.46
C LEU A 307 14.68 -35.92 12.77
N ALA A 308 13.56 -35.24 12.89
CA ALA A 308 12.26 -35.88 13.04
C ALA A 308 11.85 -36.70 11.80
N LEU A 309 12.09 -36.14 10.62
CA LEU A 309 11.86 -36.84 9.35
C LEU A 309 12.79 -38.07 9.23
N TRP A 310 14.06 -37.92 9.55
CA TRP A 310 15.03 -39.02 9.53
C TRP A 310 14.62 -40.17 10.46
N ASN A 311 14.23 -39.88 11.69
CA ASN A 311 13.78 -40.87 12.65
C ASN A 311 12.49 -41.58 12.20
N ASN A 312 11.65 -40.93 11.42
CA ASN A 312 10.39 -41.44 10.88
C ASN A 312 10.47 -41.77 9.38
N ARG A 313 11.66 -41.98 8.83
CA ARG A 313 11.87 -42.16 7.38
C ARG A 313 10.99 -43.22 6.71
N LYS A 314 10.63 -44.27 7.43
CA LYS A 314 9.71 -45.30 6.94
C LYS A 314 8.28 -44.78 6.69
N GLN A 315 7.88 -43.70 7.36
CA GLN A 315 6.57 -43.09 7.22
C GLN A 315 6.57 -41.92 6.21
N ILE A 316 7.73 -41.50 5.70
CA ILE A 316 7.83 -40.36 4.78
C ILE A 316 7.04 -40.64 3.50
N TYR A 317 7.11 -41.85 2.96
CA TYR A 317 6.35 -42.21 1.76
C TYR A 317 4.84 -42.09 1.98
N VAL A 318 4.36 -42.57 3.13
CA VAL A 318 2.94 -42.45 3.52
C VAL A 318 2.57 -40.98 3.83
N LEU A 319 3.51 -40.21 4.37
CA LEU A 319 3.33 -38.77 4.61
C LEU A 319 3.14 -37.97 3.30
N ILE A 320 3.91 -38.28 2.27
CA ILE A 320 3.80 -37.66 0.94
C ILE A 320 2.47 -38.01 0.29
N GLN A 321 2.06 -39.30 0.36
CA GLN A 321 0.78 -39.72 -0.23
C GLN A 321 -0.46 -39.27 0.53
N HIS A 322 -0.38 -39.21 1.86
CA HIS A 322 -1.52 -38.92 2.73
C HIS A 322 -1.18 -37.91 3.83
N PRO A 323 -0.72 -36.67 3.49
CA PRO A 323 -0.27 -35.70 4.50
C PRO A 323 -1.38 -35.31 5.50
N VAL A 324 -2.63 -35.25 5.05
CA VAL A 324 -3.77 -34.91 5.90
C VAL A 324 -4.09 -35.95 6.94
N LYS A 325 -3.74 -37.24 6.68
CA LYS A 325 -4.00 -38.36 7.61
C LYS A 325 -2.92 -38.50 8.69
N ILE A 326 -1.68 -38.13 8.36
CA ILE A 326 -0.51 -38.34 9.23
C ILE A 326 -0.17 -37.13 10.06
N LEU A 327 -0.27 -35.91 9.46
CA LEU A 327 0.03 -34.69 10.18
C LEU A 327 -1.06 -34.39 11.21
N PRO A 328 -0.68 -33.93 12.41
CA PRO A 328 -1.66 -33.49 13.41
C PRO A 328 -2.60 -32.43 12.84
N LYS A 329 -3.85 -32.41 13.34
CA LYS A 329 -4.88 -31.46 12.87
C LYS A 329 -4.37 -30.02 12.92
N GLY A 330 -4.49 -29.32 11.79
CA GLY A 330 -4.08 -27.91 11.63
C GLY A 330 -2.73 -27.70 10.94
N TRP A 331 -1.79 -28.67 11.02
CA TRP A 331 -0.49 -28.54 10.36
C TRP A 331 -0.58 -28.55 8.82
N PRO A 332 -1.43 -29.40 8.18
CA PRO A 332 -1.61 -29.30 6.72
C PRO A 332 -2.10 -27.92 6.26
N TRP A 333 -2.96 -27.28 7.04
CA TRP A 333 -3.38 -25.90 6.76
C TRP A 333 -2.20 -24.93 6.85
N LEU A 334 -1.43 -24.97 7.94
CA LEU A 334 -0.27 -24.09 8.12
C LEU A 334 0.73 -24.23 6.98
N ILE A 335 1.10 -25.47 6.63
CA ILE A 335 2.01 -25.75 5.52
C ILE A 335 1.41 -25.23 4.20
N GLY A 336 0.14 -25.51 3.95
CA GLY A 336 -0.56 -25.09 2.73
C GLY A 336 -0.56 -23.56 2.55
N VAL A 337 -0.92 -22.81 3.58
CA VAL A 337 -0.94 -21.35 3.48
C VAL A 337 0.45 -20.73 3.39
N THR A 338 1.46 -21.35 4.03
CA THR A 338 2.86 -20.94 3.90
C THR A 338 3.35 -21.10 2.46
N LEU A 339 3.10 -22.27 1.86
CA LEU A 339 3.47 -22.55 0.47
C LEU A 339 2.71 -21.66 -0.52
N MET A 340 1.39 -21.51 -0.35
CA MET A 340 0.59 -20.65 -1.22
C MET A 340 1.10 -19.20 -1.16
N GLY A 341 1.32 -18.66 0.04
CA GLY A 341 1.84 -17.31 0.22
C GLY A 341 3.22 -17.13 -0.40
N TRP A 342 4.13 -18.08 -0.17
CA TRP A 342 5.47 -18.05 -0.77
C TRP A 342 5.41 -18.09 -2.30
N ILE A 343 4.65 -19.02 -2.89
CA ILE A 343 4.54 -19.16 -4.35
C ILE A 343 3.94 -17.87 -4.96
N CYS A 344 2.81 -17.40 -4.41
CA CYS A 344 2.16 -16.20 -4.96
C CYS A 344 3.05 -14.96 -4.84
N THR A 345 3.77 -14.78 -3.73
CA THR A 345 4.72 -13.66 -3.58
C THR A 345 5.90 -13.83 -4.54
N SER A 346 6.38 -15.06 -4.73
CA SER A 346 7.47 -15.35 -5.68
C SER A 346 7.06 -15.12 -7.14
N LEU A 347 5.79 -15.25 -7.49
CA LEU A 347 5.29 -14.97 -8.83
C LEU A 347 5.09 -13.46 -9.11
N SER A 348 5.18 -12.59 -8.10
CA SER A 348 5.20 -11.15 -8.35
C SER A 348 6.47 -10.78 -9.12
N PRO A 349 6.40 -10.01 -10.23
CA PRO A 349 7.60 -9.61 -10.98
C PRO A 349 8.48 -8.60 -10.24
N ASN A 350 7.94 -7.82 -9.34
CA ASN A 350 8.68 -6.92 -8.47
C ASN A 350 9.06 -7.66 -7.18
N LYS A 351 10.35 -7.62 -6.80
CA LYS A 351 10.92 -8.29 -5.63
C LYS A 351 11.42 -7.26 -4.63
N ASP A 352 11.05 -7.46 -3.38
CA ASP A 352 11.63 -6.75 -2.24
C ASP A 352 11.64 -7.71 -1.06
N ALA A 353 12.69 -7.66 -0.24
CA ALA A 353 12.85 -8.50 0.95
C ALA A 353 11.63 -8.40 1.90
N ARG A 354 10.97 -7.23 1.92
CA ARG A 354 9.79 -6.96 2.76
C ARG A 354 8.51 -7.66 2.29
N TYR A 355 8.40 -8.02 1.01
CA TYR A 355 7.13 -8.57 0.48
C TYR A 355 6.81 -9.97 0.99
N ILE A 356 7.79 -10.72 1.49
CA ILE A 356 7.58 -12.02 2.11
C ILE A 356 7.17 -11.93 3.59
N ALA A 357 7.25 -10.74 4.21
CA ALA A 357 6.96 -10.56 5.62
C ALA A 357 5.63 -11.18 6.10
N PRO A 358 4.49 -11.10 5.35
CA PRO A 358 3.24 -11.75 5.77
C PRO A 358 3.31 -13.27 5.85
N VAL A 359 4.32 -13.92 5.26
CA VAL A 359 4.52 -15.38 5.30
C VAL A 359 5.41 -15.80 6.48
N LEU A 360 6.27 -14.90 6.97
CA LEU A 360 7.24 -15.21 8.03
C LEU A 360 6.61 -15.74 9.33
N PRO A 361 5.46 -15.25 9.84
CA PRO A 361 4.86 -15.79 11.06
C PRO A 361 4.47 -17.27 10.94
N MET A 362 3.96 -17.70 9.79
CA MET A 362 3.65 -19.12 9.53
C MET A 362 4.91 -19.96 9.48
N LEU A 363 5.95 -19.47 8.83
CA LEU A 363 7.24 -20.13 8.76
C LEU A 363 7.88 -20.24 10.14
N ILE A 364 7.78 -19.21 10.99
CA ILE A 364 8.24 -19.23 12.38
C ILE A 364 7.53 -20.33 13.17
N LEU A 365 6.21 -20.53 12.99
CA LEU A 365 5.50 -21.65 13.63
C LEU A 365 6.07 -23.02 13.23
N LEU A 366 6.38 -23.22 11.95
CA LEU A 366 7.01 -24.44 11.45
C LEU A 366 8.40 -24.66 12.08
N ILE A 367 9.23 -23.62 12.07
CA ILE A 367 10.57 -23.64 12.66
C ILE A 367 10.52 -23.88 14.16
N THR A 368 9.57 -23.25 14.87
CA THR A 368 9.38 -23.46 16.32
C THR A 368 9.06 -24.91 16.64
N LYS A 369 8.32 -25.61 15.77
CA LYS A 369 8.10 -27.05 15.94
C LYS A 369 9.42 -27.83 15.88
N GLY A 370 10.32 -27.47 14.95
CA GLY A 370 11.66 -28.07 14.87
C GLY A 370 12.47 -27.85 16.15
N TRP A 371 12.47 -26.63 16.69
CA TRP A 371 13.10 -26.31 17.97
C TRP A 371 12.60 -27.23 19.10
N LEU A 372 11.28 -27.39 19.24
CA LEU A 372 10.70 -28.24 20.27
C LEU A 372 11.11 -29.69 20.08
N LEU A 373 11.22 -30.20 18.85
CA LEU A 373 11.66 -31.55 18.56
C LEU A 373 13.10 -31.79 18.99
N ILE A 374 14.00 -30.82 18.78
CA ILE A 374 15.39 -30.86 19.29
C ILE A 374 15.40 -30.87 20.82
N ILE A 375 14.63 -29.98 21.45
CA ILE A 375 14.55 -29.89 22.91
C ILE A 375 14.06 -31.20 23.52
N ASP A 376 13.02 -31.82 22.96
CA ASP A 376 12.48 -33.09 23.42
C ASP A 376 13.52 -34.22 23.30
N GLN A 377 14.35 -34.22 22.26
CA GLN A 377 15.45 -35.20 22.11
C GLN A 377 16.61 -34.90 23.06
N ALA A 378 16.98 -33.62 23.21
CA ALA A 378 18.02 -33.21 24.15
C ALA A 378 17.64 -33.57 25.60
N GLN A 379 16.35 -33.39 25.97
CA GLN A 379 15.87 -33.77 27.31
C GLN A 379 16.06 -35.27 27.58
N LYS A 380 15.93 -36.13 26.59
CA LYS A 380 16.16 -37.60 26.72
C LYS A 380 17.64 -37.95 26.88
N LYS A 381 18.55 -37.14 26.26
CA LYS A 381 20.01 -37.45 26.28
C LYS A 381 20.75 -36.80 27.44
N ILE A 382 20.49 -35.52 27.72
CA ILE A 382 21.27 -34.71 28.68
C ILE A 382 20.45 -34.23 29.90
N GLY A 383 19.17 -34.65 29.95
CA GLY A 383 18.27 -34.28 31.04
C GLY A 383 17.57 -32.94 30.86
N ARG A 384 16.49 -32.73 31.62
CA ARG A 384 15.57 -31.60 31.48
C ARG A 384 16.25 -30.26 31.72
N ASN A 385 17.00 -30.14 32.82
CA ASN A 385 17.56 -28.84 33.22
C ASN A 385 18.64 -28.35 32.25
N LYS A 386 19.53 -29.23 31.80
CA LYS A 386 20.59 -28.91 30.84
C LYS A 386 20.01 -28.54 29.47
N SER A 387 18.93 -29.18 29.05
CA SER A 387 18.25 -28.86 27.77
C SER A 387 17.58 -27.49 27.80
N TRP A 388 16.96 -27.13 28.94
CA TRP A 388 16.40 -25.77 29.07
C TRP A 388 17.49 -24.70 29.16
N ALA A 389 18.61 -24.98 29.85
CA ALA A 389 19.74 -24.04 29.86
C ALA A 389 20.33 -23.86 28.46
N ALA A 390 20.48 -24.90 27.67
CA ALA A 390 20.90 -24.80 26.28
C ALA A 390 19.93 -24.01 25.41
N LEU A 391 18.61 -24.22 25.56
CA LEU A 391 17.60 -23.41 24.87
C LEU A 391 17.72 -21.93 25.22
N ILE A 392 17.79 -21.60 26.51
CA ILE A 392 17.93 -20.21 26.97
C ILE A 392 19.21 -19.59 26.40
N ALA A 393 20.32 -20.32 26.43
CA ALA A 393 21.58 -19.85 25.83
C ALA A 393 21.42 -19.56 24.32
N CYS A 394 20.79 -20.44 23.55
CA CYS A 394 20.53 -20.21 22.13
C CYS A 394 19.61 -18.99 21.91
N ILE A 395 18.59 -18.78 22.73
CA ILE A 395 17.70 -17.63 22.68
C ILE A 395 18.49 -16.33 22.99
N LEU A 396 19.33 -16.34 24.02
CA LEU A 396 20.16 -15.18 24.39
C LEU A 396 21.17 -14.83 23.29
N VAL A 397 21.83 -15.84 22.69
CA VAL A 397 22.74 -15.65 21.57
C VAL A 397 21.99 -15.08 20.35
N SER A 398 20.83 -15.64 20.01
CA SER A 398 19.99 -15.12 18.91
C SER A 398 19.58 -13.69 19.16
N GLY A 399 19.18 -13.37 20.40
CA GLY A 399 18.82 -12.00 20.80
C GLY A 399 20.01 -11.05 20.72
N PHE A 400 21.18 -11.47 21.20
CA PHE A 400 22.40 -10.67 21.11
C PHE A 400 22.79 -10.39 19.65
N LEU A 401 22.75 -11.38 18.77
CA LEU A 401 23.06 -11.21 17.36
C LEU A 401 22.07 -10.24 16.67
N SER A 402 20.79 -10.39 16.95
CA SER A 402 19.76 -9.50 16.39
C SER A 402 19.90 -8.06 16.89
N ILE A 403 20.23 -7.86 18.18
CA ILE A 403 20.46 -6.54 18.75
C ILE A 403 21.76 -5.94 18.17
N LYS A 404 22.84 -6.71 18.13
CA LYS A 404 24.14 -6.26 17.61
C LYS A 404 24.00 -5.74 16.19
N GLN A 405 23.38 -6.51 15.29
CA GLN A 405 23.15 -6.11 13.91
C GLN A 405 22.41 -4.76 13.83
N ARG A 406 21.35 -4.58 14.61
CA ARG A 406 20.57 -3.34 14.62
C ARG A 406 21.34 -2.14 15.17
N TRP A 407 22.19 -2.34 16.19
CA TRP A 407 22.97 -1.25 16.78
C TRP A 407 24.18 -0.86 15.94
N GLU A 408 24.74 -1.77 15.17
CA GLU A 408 25.78 -1.46 14.18
C GLU A 408 25.24 -0.58 13.03
N ASP A 409 23.95 -0.70 12.71
CA ASP A 409 23.27 0.13 11.70
C ASP A 409 22.95 1.55 12.21
N ILE A 410 22.99 1.81 13.52
CA ILE A 410 22.91 3.17 14.05
C ILE A 410 24.24 3.86 13.81
N VAL A 411 24.44 4.34 12.61
CA VAL A 411 25.53 5.26 12.34
C VAL A 411 25.19 6.57 13.06
N ILE A 412 26.06 7.00 13.97
CA ILE A 412 26.05 8.36 14.52
C ILE A 412 26.46 9.28 13.35
N THR A 413 25.55 9.49 12.41
CA THR A 413 25.70 10.50 11.40
C THR A 413 25.52 11.83 12.11
N ALA A 414 26.50 12.71 11.98
CA ALA A 414 26.32 14.13 12.26
C ALA A 414 24.97 14.56 11.65
N GLY A 415 24.12 15.22 12.43
CA GLY A 415 22.73 15.44 12.07
C GLY A 415 22.59 15.94 10.65
N SER A 416 21.67 15.33 9.89
CA SER A 416 21.45 15.73 8.50
C SER A 416 21.09 17.21 8.44
N PRO A 417 21.73 18.03 7.59
CA PRO A 417 21.42 19.45 7.46
C PRO A 417 20.04 19.71 6.85
N ALA A 418 19.29 18.67 6.49
CA ALA A 418 17.95 18.77 5.93
C ALA A 418 16.99 19.63 6.80
N VAL A 419 17.09 19.53 8.13
CA VAL A 419 16.27 20.34 9.04
C VAL A 419 16.66 21.81 8.94
N ASN A 420 17.98 22.13 8.93
CA ASN A 420 18.48 23.49 8.81
C ASN A 420 18.05 24.14 7.48
N VAL A 421 18.11 23.37 6.39
CA VAL A 421 17.62 23.79 5.07
C VAL A 421 16.14 24.22 5.16
N LEU A 422 15.30 23.38 5.75
CA LEU A 422 13.87 23.65 5.89
C LEU A 422 13.59 24.85 6.83
N GLU A 423 14.35 25.02 7.88
CA GLU A 423 14.25 26.17 8.79
C GLU A 423 14.63 27.49 8.10
N THR A 424 15.69 27.46 7.31
CA THR A 424 16.11 28.64 6.51
C THR A 424 15.04 29.01 5.50
N ILE A 425 14.46 28.02 4.77
CA ILE A 425 13.36 28.28 3.83
C ILE A 425 12.14 28.83 4.56
N ASN A 426 11.74 28.21 5.68
CA ASN A 426 10.56 28.65 6.44
C ASN A 426 10.70 30.08 6.95
N ARG A 427 11.88 30.43 7.45
CA ARG A 427 12.22 31.81 7.88
C ARG A 427 12.13 32.81 6.72
N LEU A 428 12.71 32.47 5.56
CA LEU A 428 12.77 33.36 4.39
C LEU A 428 11.45 33.43 3.63
N SER A 429 10.62 32.38 3.70
CA SER A 429 9.26 32.38 3.13
C SER A 429 8.19 32.89 4.09
N LYS A 430 8.56 33.28 5.33
CA LYS A 430 7.63 33.77 6.37
C LYS A 430 6.48 32.79 6.69
N GLY A 431 6.75 31.49 6.58
CA GLY A 431 5.73 30.44 6.80
C GLY A 431 4.74 30.25 5.65
N GLU A 432 4.88 30.97 4.55
CA GLU A 432 4.01 30.77 3.37
C GLU A 432 4.25 29.39 2.74
N GLN A 433 3.19 28.83 2.17
CA GLN A 433 3.27 27.59 1.42
C GLN A 433 4.30 27.71 0.29
N THR A 434 5.24 26.77 0.27
CA THR A 434 6.41 26.86 -0.60
C THR A 434 6.78 25.51 -1.17
N THR A 435 7.10 25.50 -2.46
CA THR A 435 7.64 24.32 -3.15
C THR A 435 9.15 24.40 -3.23
N LEU A 436 9.79 23.30 -2.84
CA LEU A 436 11.23 23.09 -2.88
C LEU A 436 11.55 22.03 -3.93
N PHE A 437 12.35 22.41 -4.93
CA PHE A 437 12.85 21.43 -5.91
C PHE A 437 14.20 20.86 -5.50
N MET A 438 14.41 19.59 -5.81
CA MET A 438 15.66 18.91 -5.52
C MET A 438 16.09 17.97 -6.65
N VAL A 439 17.40 17.73 -6.72
CA VAL A 439 18.01 16.85 -7.71
C VAL A 439 18.45 15.53 -7.10
N SER A 440 19.07 15.57 -5.92
CA SER A 440 19.57 14.39 -5.22
C SER A 440 18.46 13.43 -4.80
N SER A 441 18.77 12.15 -4.73
CA SER A 441 17.87 11.10 -4.25
C SER A 441 18.67 10.00 -3.60
N ASP A 442 19.02 10.19 -2.34
CA ASP A 442 19.60 9.16 -1.51
C ASP A 442 18.79 8.92 -0.22
N ARG A 443 19.25 8.02 0.66
CA ARG A 443 18.51 7.63 1.87
C ARG A 443 18.24 8.82 2.79
N ASN A 444 19.19 9.73 2.90
CA ASN A 444 19.15 10.84 3.88
C ASN A 444 18.72 12.17 3.26
N LEU A 445 18.62 12.24 1.93
CA LEU A 445 18.23 13.45 1.20
C LEU A 445 17.40 13.09 -0.03
N ASN A 446 16.10 13.07 0.14
CA ASN A 446 15.11 12.77 -0.91
C ASN A 446 13.84 13.61 -0.71
N GLU A 447 13.01 13.64 -1.76
CA GLU A 447 11.81 14.48 -1.78
C GLU A 447 10.77 14.08 -0.74
N GLN A 448 10.62 12.80 -0.43
CA GLN A 448 9.65 12.32 0.55
C GLN A 448 10.05 12.75 1.96
N THR A 449 11.32 12.57 2.32
CA THR A 449 11.87 12.98 3.62
C THR A 449 11.73 14.48 3.85
N LEU A 450 12.13 15.30 2.85
CA LEU A 450 12.01 16.75 2.95
C LEU A 450 10.55 17.21 2.95
N SER A 451 9.65 16.54 2.22
CA SER A 451 8.21 16.84 2.26
C SER A 451 7.60 16.56 3.62
N TYR A 452 7.90 15.40 4.23
CA TYR A 452 7.41 15.07 5.57
C TYR A 452 7.91 16.07 6.62
N LEU A 453 9.24 16.31 6.65
CA LEU A 453 9.85 17.25 7.59
C LEU A 453 9.41 18.69 7.34
N GLY A 454 9.11 19.04 6.09
CA GLY A 454 8.62 20.34 5.69
C GLY A 454 7.15 20.62 6.05
N GLN A 455 6.40 19.59 6.43
CA GLN A 455 5.00 19.71 6.83
C GLN A 455 4.77 19.65 8.34
N ILE A 456 5.74 19.15 9.11
CA ILE A 456 5.65 19.08 10.57
C ILE A 456 6.14 20.38 11.23
N ASN A 457 5.81 20.56 12.50
CA ASN A 457 6.22 21.71 13.33
C ASN A 457 5.79 23.08 12.76
N GLY A 458 4.61 23.13 12.13
CA GLY A 458 4.05 24.37 11.59
C GLY A 458 4.71 24.89 10.32
N ARG A 459 5.62 24.14 9.71
CA ARG A 459 6.19 24.46 8.40
C ARG A 459 5.17 24.14 7.29
N ASN A 460 5.31 24.81 6.16
CA ASN A 460 4.44 24.60 5.00
C ASN A 460 5.27 24.47 3.72
N ILE A 461 6.20 23.50 3.73
CA ILE A 461 7.16 23.27 2.65
C ILE A 461 6.92 21.89 2.07
N GLN A 462 6.75 21.80 0.75
CA GLN A 462 6.67 20.54 0.02
C GLN A 462 7.85 20.40 -0.93
N ALA A 463 8.62 19.32 -0.75
CA ALA A 463 9.71 19.00 -1.66
C ALA A 463 9.17 18.24 -2.89
N ARG A 464 9.76 18.54 -4.03
CA ARG A 464 9.43 17.94 -5.32
C ARG A 464 10.69 17.52 -6.05
N ARG A 465 10.60 16.40 -6.73
CA ARG A 465 11.61 15.95 -7.68
C ARG A 465 11.00 15.92 -9.08
N LEU A 466 11.72 16.48 -10.05
CA LEU A 466 11.22 16.51 -11.42
C LEU A 466 11.02 15.10 -11.98
N GLY A 467 9.96 14.93 -12.73
CA GLY A 467 9.63 13.70 -13.43
C GLY A 467 10.65 13.33 -14.52
N ARG A 468 10.26 12.46 -15.43
CA ARG A 468 11.13 11.99 -16.53
C ARG A 468 11.14 12.91 -17.74
N ASN A 469 10.17 13.79 -17.82
CA ASN A 469 9.94 14.64 -18.97
C ASN A 469 10.93 15.82 -18.95
N LYS A 470 11.70 15.99 -20.02
CA LYS A 470 12.66 17.09 -20.14
C LYS A 470 11.99 18.46 -20.20
N ASP A 471 10.79 18.51 -20.77
CA ASP A 471 10.05 19.78 -20.91
C ASP A 471 9.64 20.37 -19.55
N HIS A 472 9.53 19.49 -18.53
CA HIS A 472 9.30 19.95 -17.16
C HIS A 472 10.52 20.66 -16.57
N GLU A 473 11.74 20.38 -17.08
CA GLU A 473 12.99 20.99 -16.58
C GLU A 473 13.03 22.49 -16.88
N GLU A 474 12.74 22.89 -18.11
CA GLU A 474 12.77 24.32 -18.51
C GLU A 474 11.71 25.14 -17.77
N LEU A 475 10.49 24.63 -17.70
CA LEU A 475 9.38 25.30 -17.00
C LEU A 475 9.62 25.37 -15.49
N SER A 476 10.18 24.32 -14.90
CA SER A 476 10.52 24.31 -13.48
C SER A 476 11.65 25.28 -13.17
N LEU A 477 12.67 25.38 -14.02
CA LEU A 477 13.70 26.41 -13.93
C LEU A 477 13.12 27.82 -14.11
N ALA A 478 12.13 27.98 -14.99
CA ALA A 478 11.49 29.26 -15.22
C ALA A 478 10.61 29.74 -14.07
N GLN A 479 10.00 28.85 -13.29
CA GLN A 479 8.95 29.20 -12.33
C GLN A 479 9.27 28.82 -10.87
N SER A 480 10.26 27.94 -10.62
CA SER A 480 10.61 27.51 -9.26
C SER A 480 11.28 28.63 -8.46
N LYS A 481 10.98 28.68 -7.17
CA LYS A 481 11.57 29.65 -6.23
C LYS A 481 12.78 29.08 -5.51
N TRP A 482 12.75 27.81 -5.10
CA TRP A 482 13.75 27.19 -4.24
C TRP A 482 14.30 25.90 -4.86
N TRP A 483 15.61 25.72 -4.74
CA TRP A 483 16.32 24.51 -5.13
C TRP A 483 17.26 24.05 -4.02
N VAL A 484 17.26 22.73 -3.77
CA VAL A 484 18.27 22.06 -2.96
C VAL A 484 19.13 21.20 -3.88
N LEU A 485 20.41 21.47 -3.87
CA LEU A 485 21.41 20.75 -4.64
C LEU A 485 22.41 20.11 -3.69
N ALA A 486 22.94 18.94 -4.06
CA ALA A 486 24.08 18.34 -3.39
C ALA A 486 25.32 18.40 -4.27
N THR A 487 26.51 18.47 -3.67
CA THR A 487 27.77 18.22 -4.34
C THR A 487 28.06 16.72 -4.37
N GLY A 488 28.93 16.26 -5.28
CA GLY A 488 29.34 14.86 -5.36
C GLY A 488 28.23 13.90 -5.84
N ASP A 489 28.10 12.74 -5.21
CA ASP A 489 27.13 11.71 -5.57
C ASP A 489 25.70 12.20 -5.32
N GLN A 490 24.82 11.98 -6.29
CA GLN A 490 23.42 12.36 -6.26
C GLN A 490 22.49 11.15 -5.93
N GLY A 491 23.06 10.05 -5.49
CA GLY A 491 22.31 8.82 -5.18
C GLY A 491 21.66 8.21 -6.43
N THR A 492 20.42 7.75 -6.30
CA THR A 492 19.67 7.13 -7.40
C THR A 492 19.21 8.11 -8.49
N SER A 493 19.65 9.37 -8.42
CA SER A 493 19.33 10.39 -9.41
C SER A 493 19.97 10.08 -10.78
N ARG A 494 19.20 10.25 -11.86
CA ARG A 494 19.67 9.99 -13.21
C ARG A 494 20.72 10.99 -13.65
N LYS A 495 21.66 10.55 -14.52
CA LYS A 495 22.69 11.41 -15.11
C LYS A 495 22.13 12.68 -15.76
N SER A 496 20.98 12.60 -16.45
CA SER A 496 20.31 13.75 -17.04
C SER A 496 19.91 14.80 -15.99
N ARG A 497 19.49 14.39 -14.81
CA ARG A 497 19.14 15.32 -13.72
C ARG A 497 20.35 15.96 -13.05
N GLN A 498 21.50 15.31 -13.08
CA GLN A 498 22.74 15.92 -12.59
C GLN A 498 23.13 17.13 -13.42
N GLN A 499 22.75 17.18 -14.71
CA GLN A 499 22.92 18.35 -15.57
C GLN A 499 22.07 19.53 -15.06
N LEU A 500 20.92 19.27 -14.45
CA LEU A 500 20.05 20.29 -13.90
C LEU A 500 20.71 21.04 -12.72
N SER A 501 21.47 20.35 -11.86
CA SER A 501 22.25 21.00 -10.81
C SER A 501 23.28 22.00 -11.40
N ARG A 502 23.88 21.65 -12.53
CA ARG A 502 24.78 22.56 -13.24
C ARG A 502 24.04 23.73 -13.88
N ALA A 503 22.84 23.49 -14.39
CA ALA A 503 22.01 24.54 -14.97
C ALA A 503 21.61 25.57 -13.90
N VAL A 504 21.13 25.15 -12.74
CA VAL A 504 20.79 26.06 -11.63
C VAL A 504 21.99 26.87 -11.18
N ARG A 505 23.17 26.24 -10.99
CA ARG A 505 24.38 26.94 -10.55
C ARG A 505 24.92 27.97 -11.58
N LYS A 506 24.63 27.76 -12.86
CA LYS A 506 25.08 28.68 -13.95
C LYS A 506 24.04 29.76 -14.27
N ASP A 507 22.80 29.59 -13.86
CA ASP A 507 21.72 30.50 -14.18
C ASP A 507 21.77 31.72 -13.25
N SER A 508 22.03 32.90 -13.82
CA SER A 508 22.13 34.18 -13.11
C SER A 508 20.83 34.59 -12.37
N ARG A 509 19.72 33.96 -12.70
CA ARG A 509 18.43 34.16 -12.01
C ARG A 509 18.41 33.57 -10.60
N PHE A 510 19.33 32.67 -10.27
CA PHE A 510 19.41 32.07 -8.94
C PHE A 510 20.59 32.64 -8.15
N GLU A 511 20.46 32.66 -6.85
CA GLU A 511 21.49 33.01 -5.89
C GLU A 511 21.66 31.89 -4.85
N LEU A 512 22.91 31.62 -4.48
CA LEU A 512 23.23 30.74 -3.36
C LEU A 512 22.91 31.48 -2.06
N ILE A 513 22.05 30.89 -1.24
CA ILE A 513 21.64 31.45 0.06
C ILE A 513 22.54 30.94 1.17
N GLU A 514 22.75 29.63 1.23
CA GLU A 514 23.49 29.00 2.32
C GLU A 514 24.01 27.64 1.87
N THR A 515 25.08 27.17 2.52
CA THR A 515 25.69 25.86 2.27
C THR A 515 25.95 25.17 3.60
N TRP A 516 25.68 23.89 3.68
CA TRP A 516 25.92 23.06 4.84
C TRP A 516 26.81 21.88 4.47
N ASP A 517 27.76 21.57 5.33
CA ASP A 517 28.55 20.35 5.20
C ASP A 517 27.68 19.12 5.45
N TRP A 518 27.90 18.08 4.70
CA TRP A 518 27.20 16.82 4.78
C TRP A 518 28.21 15.67 4.82
N ASP A 519 27.77 14.42 4.88
CA ASP A 519 28.64 13.25 4.96
C ASP A 519 29.62 13.16 3.77
N ASP A 520 30.74 12.45 3.97
CA ASP A 520 31.77 12.16 2.94
C ASP A 520 32.27 13.38 2.13
N ASN A 521 32.46 14.51 2.78
CA ASN A 521 32.88 15.77 2.14
C ASN A 521 31.90 16.32 1.09
N ARG A 522 30.64 15.92 1.16
CA ARG A 522 29.58 16.52 0.35
C ARG A 522 29.00 17.75 1.04
N GLN A 523 28.41 18.64 0.25
CA GLN A 523 27.72 19.83 0.74
C GLN A 523 26.30 19.87 0.19
N ILE A 524 25.39 20.38 0.97
CA ILE A 524 24.04 20.75 0.55
C ILE A 524 23.99 22.24 0.34
N GLU A 525 23.54 22.65 -0.83
CA GLU A 525 23.41 24.04 -1.25
C GLU A 525 21.94 24.42 -1.37
N LEU A 526 21.54 25.54 -0.76
CA LEU A 526 20.22 26.14 -0.93
C LEU A 526 20.29 27.32 -1.89
N TRP A 527 19.56 27.20 -2.98
CA TRP A 527 19.48 28.22 -4.02
C TRP A 527 18.08 28.85 -4.05
N ARG A 528 18.02 30.18 -4.26
CA ARG A 528 16.77 30.93 -4.38
C ARG A 528 16.76 31.74 -5.66
N ARG A 529 15.61 31.84 -6.31
CA ARG A 529 15.41 32.76 -7.44
C ARG A 529 15.42 34.22 -6.95
N ARG A 530 16.24 35.07 -7.59
CA ARG A 530 16.42 36.50 -7.22
C ARG A 530 15.17 37.34 -7.45
N ASN A 531 14.49 37.17 -8.60
CA ASN A 531 13.32 37.92 -8.99
C ASN A 531 12.08 37.03 -9.04
N THR A 532 11.17 37.22 -8.08
CA THR A 532 9.82 36.62 -8.10
C THR A 532 8.77 37.60 -8.67
N ALA A 533 9.23 38.79 -9.12
CA ALA A 533 8.33 39.90 -9.52
C ALA A 533 7.96 39.93 -11.01
N GLU A 534 8.55 39.08 -11.88
CA GLU A 534 7.89 38.83 -13.15
C GLU A 534 6.58 38.14 -12.83
N ALA A 535 5.47 38.88 -13.12
CA ALA A 535 4.13 38.39 -12.94
C ALA A 535 3.97 37.08 -13.72
N ILE A 536 4.21 35.95 -13.04
CA ILE A 536 3.81 34.67 -13.57
C ILE A 536 2.35 34.80 -13.88
N GLU A 537 2.00 34.76 -15.17
CA GLU A 537 0.59 34.77 -15.58
C GLU A 537 -0.13 33.76 -14.71
N LYS A 538 -1.14 34.22 -13.94
CA LYS A 538 -1.84 33.31 -13.05
C LYS A 538 -2.36 32.16 -13.90
N PHE A 539 -2.02 30.96 -13.55
CA PHE A 539 -2.41 29.75 -14.30
C PHE A 539 -3.91 29.65 -14.56
N ASP A 540 -4.72 30.41 -13.80
CA ASP A 540 -6.17 30.46 -13.92
C ASP A 540 -6.62 30.75 -15.36
N ASN A 541 -6.08 31.81 -16.00
CA ASN A 541 -6.43 32.18 -17.38
C ASN A 541 -5.97 31.11 -18.40
N ARG A 542 -4.81 30.53 -18.16
CA ARG A 542 -4.27 29.46 -18.99
C ARG A 542 -5.11 28.19 -18.86
N PHE A 543 -5.54 27.84 -17.63
CA PHE A 543 -6.42 26.71 -17.38
C PHE A 543 -7.75 26.82 -18.14
N ILE A 544 -8.37 28.02 -18.19
CA ILE A 544 -9.61 28.23 -18.92
C ILE A 544 -9.42 27.90 -20.42
N LYS A 545 -8.31 28.38 -21.01
CA LYS A 545 -7.96 28.07 -22.41
C LYS A 545 -7.72 26.59 -22.63
N LEU A 546 -7.01 25.92 -21.70
CA LEU A 546 -6.77 24.47 -21.73
C LEU A 546 -8.08 23.69 -21.66
N ALA A 547 -8.97 24.06 -20.74
CA ALA A 547 -10.28 23.43 -20.60
C ALA A 547 -11.12 23.55 -21.87
N ARG A 548 -11.11 24.73 -22.50
CA ARG A 548 -11.75 24.92 -23.81
C ARG A 548 -11.13 24.08 -24.91
N GLY A 549 -9.83 23.81 -24.82
CA GLY A 549 -9.11 22.95 -25.77
C GLY A 549 -9.66 21.52 -25.86
N LEU A 550 -10.41 21.04 -24.84
CA LEU A 550 -11.06 19.71 -24.87
C LEU A 550 -12.04 19.54 -26.05
N GLU A 551 -12.58 20.64 -26.60
CA GLU A 551 -13.43 20.60 -27.79
C GLU A 551 -12.73 20.01 -29.01
N LYS A 552 -11.38 20.03 -29.05
CA LYS A 552 -10.58 19.48 -30.15
C LYS A 552 -10.46 17.94 -30.09
N GLY A 553 -10.99 17.33 -29.02
CA GLY A 553 -10.95 15.87 -28.85
C GLY A 553 -9.65 15.33 -28.28
N PRO A 554 -9.34 14.02 -28.52
CA PRO A 554 -8.21 13.32 -27.91
C PRO A 554 -6.83 13.92 -28.16
N ALA A 555 -6.60 14.56 -29.32
CA ALA A 555 -5.34 15.22 -29.65
C ALA A 555 -4.95 16.31 -28.63
N ALA A 556 -5.93 16.97 -28.04
CA ALA A 556 -5.68 18.03 -27.04
C ALA A 556 -5.38 17.48 -25.63
N LEU A 557 -5.67 16.22 -25.32
CA LEU A 557 -5.56 15.68 -23.95
C LEU A 557 -4.12 15.69 -23.46
N GLU A 558 -3.16 15.22 -24.26
CA GLU A 558 -1.77 15.14 -23.84
C GLU A 558 -1.18 16.51 -23.49
N PRO A 559 -1.24 17.55 -24.35
CA PRO A 559 -0.74 18.88 -23.99
C PRO A 559 -1.49 19.50 -22.81
N ILE A 560 -2.80 19.29 -22.66
CA ILE A 560 -3.59 19.81 -21.54
C ILE A 560 -3.10 19.19 -20.22
N PHE A 561 -3.02 17.87 -20.15
CA PHE A 561 -2.61 17.20 -18.91
C PHE A 561 -1.14 17.43 -18.58
N LYS A 562 -0.27 17.58 -19.59
CA LYS A 562 1.14 17.93 -19.41
C LYS A 562 1.29 19.30 -18.70
N GLU A 563 0.56 20.33 -19.14
CA GLU A 563 0.61 21.64 -18.49
C GLU A 563 0.01 21.61 -17.08
N ILE A 564 -1.07 20.87 -16.88
CA ILE A 564 -1.67 20.69 -15.55
C ILE A 564 -0.71 19.95 -14.62
N GLU A 565 -0.01 18.91 -15.09
CA GLU A 565 0.99 18.18 -14.31
C GLU A 565 2.10 19.10 -13.83
N ILE A 566 2.60 20.00 -14.69
CA ILE A 566 3.60 20.99 -14.32
C ILE A 566 3.06 21.94 -13.25
N GLN A 567 1.85 22.44 -13.42
CA GLN A 567 1.23 23.33 -12.43
C GLN A 567 1.06 22.62 -11.08
N HIS A 568 0.70 21.35 -11.07
CA HIS A 568 0.58 20.57 -9.84
C HIS A 568 1.94 20.32 -9.16
N LEU A 569 3.03 20.31 -9.92
CA LEU A 569 4.38 20.28 -9.35
C LEU A 569 4.73 21.62 -8.68
N LEU A 570 4.32 22.74 -9.26
CA LEU A 570 4.65 24.09 -8.79
C LEU A 570 3.74 24.58 -7.66
N ASP A 571 2.45 24.25 -7.72
CA ASP A 571 1.43 24.61 -6.73
C ASP A 571 0.81 23.35 -6.09
N PRO A 572 1.43 22.82 -5.04
CA PRO A 572 0.94 21.60 -4.39
C PRO A 572 -0.40 21.77 -3.66
N GLY A 573 -0.81 23.00 -3.39
CA GLY A 573 -2.11 23.34 -2.80
C GLY A 573 -3.25 23.41 -3.80
N PHE A 574 -2.95 23.34 -5.09
CA PHE A 574 -3.93 23.45 -6.18
C PHE A 574 -4.84 24.69 -6.06
N ASN A 575 -4.27 25.79 -5.54
CA ASN A 575 -5.02 27.01 -5.22
C ASN A 575 -5.75 27.61 -6.45
N TYR A 576 -5.24 27.34 -7.65
CA TYR A 576 -5.90 27.77 -8.89
C TYR A 576 -7.29 27.14 -9.05
N GLN A 577 -7.51 25.92 -8.56
CA GLN A 577 -8.79 25.21 -8.72
C GLN A 577 -9.93 25.96 -8.05
N GLN A 578 -9.71 26.44 -6.83
CA GLN A 578 -10.72 27.23 -6.10
C GLN A 578 -11.02 28.55 -6.80
N ARG A 579 -9.98 29.24 -7.30
CA ARG A 579 -10.15 30.51 -8.01
C ARG A 579 -10.91 30.33 -9.31
N VAL A 580 -10.56 29.34 -10.12
CA VAL A 580 -11.26 28.99 -11.38
C VAL A 580 -12.71 28.57 -11.09
N GLU A 581 -12.95 27.77 -10.06
CA GLU A 581 -14.30 27.37 -9.68
C GLU A 581 -15.17 28.56 -9.30
N THR A 582 -14.64 29.50 -8.50
CA THR A 582 -15.34 30.74 -8.13
C THR A 582 -15.63 31.58 -9.36
N TRP A 583 -14.63 31.77 -10.23
CA TRP A 583 -14.79 32.49 -11.48
C TRP A 583 -15.88 31.88 -12.38
N ALA A 584 -15.84 30.58 -12.60
CA ALA A 584 -16.77 29.87 -13.47
C ALA A 584 -18.22 29.93 -12.92
N ASN A 585 -18.40 29.77 -11.61
CA ASN A 585 -19.71 29.88 -10.98
C ASN A 585 -20.29 31.29 -11.12
N ASN A 586 -19.48 32.35 -10.92
CA ASN A 586 -19.89 33.72 -11.11
C ASN A 586 -20.30 33.99 -12.58
N ARG A 587 -19.54 33.45 -13.54
CA ARG A 587 -19.90 33.59 -14.98
C ARG A 587 -21.24 32.94 -15.29
N LEU A 588 -21.48 31.71 -14.76
CA LEU A 588 -22.72 30.98 -14.98
C LEU A 588 -23.96 31.61 -14.30
N GLN A 589 -23.77 32.41 -13.27
CA GLN A 589 -24.87 33.21 -12.68
C GLN A 589 -25.37 34.31 -13.65
N HIS A 590 -24.46 34.87 -14.47
CA HIS A 590 -24.81 35.93 -15.43
C HIS A 590 -25.15 35.35 -16.82
N ASN A 591 -24.49 34.28 -17.22
CA ASN A 591 -24.71 33.59 -18.50
C ASN A 591 -24.64 32.09 -18.30
N GLN A 592 -25.81 31.45 -18.20
CA GLN A 592 -25.89 29.99 -17.91
C GLN A 592 -25.31 29.09 -19.01
N ILE A 593 -25.02 29.67 -20.20
CA ILE A 593 -24.50 28.93 -21.38
C ILE A 593 -23.04 29.30 -21.69
N ASP A 594 -22.35 29.98 -20.76
CA ASP A 594 -20.95 30.35 -20.94
C ASP A 594 -20.08 29.09 -21.10
N GLN A 595 -19.62 28.85 -22.31
CA GLN A 595 -18.88 27.63 -22.67
C GLN A 595 -17.55 27.54 -21.94
N ASP A 596 -16.82 28.63 -21.74
CA ASP A 596 -15.54 28.64 -21.03
C ASP A 596 -15.71 28.20 -19.56
N ALA A 597 -16.77 28.65 -18.94
CA ALA A 597 -17.11 28.29 -17.56
C ALA A 597 -17.55 26.80 -17.47
N LEU A 598 -18.36 26.34 -18.43
CA LEU A 598 -18.84 24.94 -18.45
C LEU A 598 -17.69 23.96 -18.63
N TRP A 599 -16.80 24.17 -19.63
CA TRP A 599 -15.63 23.31 -19.87
C TRP A 599 -14.65 23.36 -18.68
N SER A 600 -14.43 24.55 -18.10
CA SER A 600 -13.57 24.68 -16.93
C SER A 600 -14.07 23.87 -15.74
N LEU A 601 -15.38 23.91 -15.44
CA LEU A 601 -15.97 23.12 -14.37
C LEU A 601 -15.94 21.62 -14.66
N ALA A 602 -16.18 21.20 -15.91
CA ALA A 602 -16.08 19.81 -16.31
C ALA A 602 -14.67 19.25 -16.05
N LEU A 603 -13.63 19.96 -16.55
CA LEU A 603 -12.24 19.56 -16.35
C LEU A 603 -11.83 19.59 -14.87
N LEU A 604 -12.22 20.62 -14.11
CA LEU A 604 -11.95 20.68 -12.67
C LEU A 604 -12.51 19.47 -11.95
N ARG A 605 -13.74 19.05 -12.24
CA ARG A 605 -14.34 17.87 -11.58
C ARG A 605 -13.63 16.57 -11.94
N VAL A 606 -13.09 16.47 -13.16
CA VAL A 606 -12.22 15.33 -13.54
C VAL A 606 -10.95 15.32 -12.70
N LEU A 607 -10.26 16.45 -12.62
CA LEU A 607 -9.01 16.60 -11.83
C LEU A 607 -9.20 16.39 -10.34
N GLN A 608 -10.36 16.73 -9.81
CA GLN A 608 -10.76 16.53 -8.42
C GLN A 608 -11.22 15.09 -8.12
N ASN A 609 -11.13 14.19 -9.09
CA ASN A 609 -11.64 12.80 -8.96
C ASN A 609 -13.15 12.78 -8.60
N ARG A 610 -13.95 13.59 -9.29
CA ARG A 610 -15.42 13.68 -9.13
C ARG A 610 -16.13 13.42 -10.46
N PRO A 611 -15.95 12.19 -11.05
CA PRO A 611 -16.47 11.89 -12.38
C PRO A 611 -18.00 12.05 -12.49
N GLY A 612 -18.75 11.71 -11.44
CA GLY A 612 -20.19 11.89 -11.42
C GLY A 612 -20.61 13.37 -11.50
N LYS A 613 -19.84 14.30 -10.90
CA LYS A 613 -20.07 15.72 -11.02
C LYS A 613 -19.61 16.25 -12.39
N ALA A 614 -18.51 15.73 -12.95
CA ALA A 614 -18.06 16.06 -14.30
C ALA A 614 -19.12 15.73 -15.35
N SER A 615 -19.77 14.57 -15.24
CA SER A 615 -20.88 14.16 -16.14
C SER A 615 -22.03 15.17 -16.18
N LEU A 616 -22.30 15.89 -15.09
CA LEU A 616 -23.35 16.93 -15.08
C LEU A 616 -22.97 18.11 -15.99
N TRP A 617 -21.71 18.51 -15.96
CA TRP A 617 -21.22 19.62 -16.77
C TRP A 617 -21.08 19.25 -18.24
N PHE A 618 -20.56 18.05 -18.57
CA PHE A 618 -20.52 17.58 -19.95
C PHE A 618 -21.91 17.51 -20.59
N ARG A 619 -22.93 17.00 -19.87
CA ARG A 619 -24.31 17.01 -20.37
C ARG A 619 -24.86 18.43 -20.57
N LYS A 620 -24.46 19.37 -19.73
CA LYS A 620 -24.89 20.77 -19.91
C LYS A 620 -24.23 21.38 -21.16
N ILE A 621 -22.96 21.05 -21.42
CA ILE A 621 -22.28 21.43 -22.67
C ILE A 621 -23.01 20.84 -23.88
N GLU A 622 -23.36 19.54 -23.86
CA GLU A 622 -24.14 18.88 -24.91
C GLU A 622 -25.47 19.60 -25.20
N SER A 623 -26.18 20.02 -24.16
CA SER A 623 -27.51 20.67 -24.30
C SER A 623 -27.46 22.09 -24.87
N VAL A 624 -26.30 22.72 -24.89
CA VAL A 624 -26.09 24.10 -25.34
C VAL A 624 -25.40 24.20 -26.69
N SER A 625 -24.76 23.09 -27.14
CA SER A 625 -24.08 23.03 -28.42
C SER A 625 -25.04 22.55 -29.50
N ASP A 626 -25.13 23.30 -30.61
CA ASP A 626 -25.98 22.94 -31.76
C ASP A 626 -25.41 21.73 -32.55
N GLU A 627 -24.12 21.46 -32.39
CA GLU A 627 -23.43 20.31 -33.00
C GLU A 627 -23.01 19.29 -31.92
N GLN A 628 -23.05 18.00 -32.31
CA GLN A 628 -22.51 16.95 -31.47
C GLN A 628 -21.01 17.12 -31.35
N ASN A 629 -20.53 17.18 -30.13
CA ASN A 629 -19.14 17.47 -29.83
C ASN A 629 -18.52 16.38 -28.91
N TRP A 630 -17.23 16.47 -28.69
CA TRP A 630 -16.49 15.58 -27.83
C TRP A 630 -17.04 15.49 -26.39
N ALA A 631 -17.90 16.42 -25.97
CA ALA A 631 -18.52 16.39 -24.64
C ALA A 631 -19.33 15.09 -24.41
N SER A 632 -20.00 14.56 -25.45
CA SER A 632 -20.74 13.29 -25.37
C SER A 632 -19.80 12.11 -25.08
N ILE A 633 -18.65 12.04 -25.74
CA ILE A 633 -17.64 11.00 -25.54
C ILE A 633 -17.02 11.11 -24.15
N TYR A 634 -16.67 12.33 -23.70
CA TYR A 634 -16.17 12.57 -22.37
C TYR A 634 -17.21 12.24 -21.29
N ASN A 635 -18.49 12.53 -21.54
CA ASN A 635 -19.59 12.17 -20.65
C ASN A 635 -19.66 10.64 -20.44
N LEU A 636 -19.57 9.86 -21.52
CA LEU A 636 -19.53 8.40 -21.41
C LEU A 636 -18.31 7.91 -20.65
N THR A 637 -17.14 8.49 -20.89
CA THR A 637 -15.90 8.15 -20.20
C THR A 637 -15.98 8.39 -18.70
N VAL A 638 -16.50 9.55 -18.28
CA VAL A 638 -16.64 9.85 -16.84
C VAL A 638 -17.77 9.05 -16.18
N LEU A 639 -18.82 8.66 -16.91
CA LEU A 639 -19.84 7.74 -16.41
C LEU A 639 -19.28 6.33 -16.15
N LEU A 640 -18.39 5.85 -17.03
CA LEU A 640 -17.64 4.62 -16.82
C LEU A 640 -16.74 4.72 -15.59
N ALA A 641 -16.02 5.83 -15.45
CA ALA A 641 -15.18 6.10 -14.28
C ALA A 641 -15.99 6.15 -12.96
N ASP A 642 -17.24 6.59 -13.01
CA ASP A 642 -18.20 6.66 -11.88
C ASP A 642 -19.00 5.35 -11.69
N TRP A 643 -18.61 4.26 -12.36
CA TRP A 643 -19.27 2.95 -12.34
C TRP A 643 -20.76 2.96 -12.76
N LYS A 644 -21.22 3.99 -13.41
CA LYS A 644 -22.57 4.09 -14.00
C LYS A 644 -22.64 3.43 -15.38
N THR A 645 -22.11 2.22 -15.44
CA THR A 645 -21.82 1.49 -16.68
C THR A 645 -23.07 1.22 -17.52
N CYS A 646 -24.18 0.78 -16.89
CA CYS A 646 -25.43 0.55 -17.62
C CYS A 646 -26.03 1.84 -18.19
N LYS A 647 -25.88 2.96 -17.49
CA LYS A 647 -26.30 4.28 -17.98
C LYS A 647 -25.43 4.73 -19.16
N ALA A 648 -24.11 4.50 -19.06
CA ALA A 648 -23.19 4.80 -20.16
C ALA A 648 -23.52 3.99 -21.41
N ALA A 649 -23.82 2.68 -21.25
CA ALA A 649 -24.22 1.82 -22.37
C ALA A 649 -25.52 2.33 -23.07
N TRP A 650 -26.53 2.69 -22.27
CA TRP A 650 -27.79 3.23 -22.81
C TRP A 650 -27.60 4.57 -23.53
N LEU A 651 -26.80 5.47 -22.96
CA LEU A 651 -26.49 6.74 -23.61
C LEU A 651 -25.70 6.57 -24.90
N ALA A 652 -24.70 5.67 -24.90
CA ALA A 652 -23.92 5.38 -26.10
C ALA A 652 -24.80 4.84 -27.25
N ASP A 653 -25.78 3.95 -26.95
CA ASP A 653 -26.75 3.49 -27.93
C ASP A 653 -27.62 4.63 -28.50
N ASN A 654 -27.93 5.65 -27.68
CA ASN A 654 -28.68 6.80 -28.15
C ASN A 654 -27.80 7.75 -28.98
N TYR A 655 -26.56 8.01 -28.60
CA TYR A 655 -25.63 8.83 -29.37
C TYR A 655 -25.34 8.22 -30.75
N LEU A 656 -25.20 6.91 -30.87
CA LEU A 656 -24.98 6.22 -32.13
C LEU A 656 -26.16 6.30 -33.12
N LYS A 657 -27.31 6.81 -32.70
CA LYS A 657 -28.45 7.11 -33.62
C LYS A 657 -28.26 8.43 -34.37
N SER A 658 -27.36 9.26 -33.93
CA SER A 658 -27.04 10.56 -34.49
C SER A 658 -25.80 10.46 -35.41
N THR A 659 -25.57 11.46 -36.24
CA THR A 659 -24.45 11.47 -37.20
C THR A 659 -23.16 11.91 -36.50
N PHE A 660 -22.22 11.00 -36.33
CA PHE A 660 -20.84 11.27 -35.88
C PHE A 660 -19.88 11.02 -37.04
N ASN A 661 -18.72 11.65 -37.01
CA ASN A 661 -17.67 11.27 -37.93
C ASN A 661 -17.18 9.83 -37.66
N LYS A 662 -16.38 9.26 -38.57
CA LYS A 662 -15.94 7.86 -38.49
C LYS A 662 -15.10 7.60 -37.24
N ASP A 663 -14.21 8.53 -36.87
CA ASP A 663 -13.31 8.36 -35.72
C ASP A 663 -14.06 8.46 -34.39
N GLU A 664 -14.99 9.39 -34.25
CA GLU A 664 -15.90 9.50 -33.11
C GLU A 664 -16.80 8.28 -32.98
N SER A 665 -17.35 7.79 -34.09
CA SER A 665 -18.19 6.58 -34.14
C SER A 665 -17.42 5.36 -33.62
N ASN A 666 -16.16 5.17 -34.04
CA ASN A 666 -15.33 4.08 -33.57
C ASN A 666 -15.13 4.12 -32.05
N LEU A 667 -14.89 5.31 -31.47
CA LEU A 667 -14.79 5.51 -30.03
C LEU A 667 -16.11 5.23 -29.31
N LEU A 668 -17.23 5.70 -29.87
CA LEU A 668 -18.56 5.46 -29.31
C LEU A 668 -18.91 3.96 -29.30
N PHE A 669 -18.59 3.21 -30.36
CA PHE A 669 -18.77 1.75 -30.40
C PHE A 669 -17.94 1.06 -29.30
N ALA A 670 -16.67 1.41 -29.17
CA ALA A 670 -15.82 0.83 -28.13
C ALA A 670 -16.29 1.16 -26.70
N LEU A 671 -16.65 2.43 -26.43
CA LEU A 671 -17.18 2.85 -25.13
C LEU A 671 -18.52 2.18 -24.82
N ARG A 672 -19.42 2.02 -25.81
CA ARG A 672 -20.67 1.27 -25.67
C ARG A 672 -20.41 -0.17 -25.26
N ASP A 673 -19.53 -0.85 -25.99
CA ASP A 673 -19.28 -2.27 -25.79
C ASP A 673 -18.54 -2.52 -24.47
N LEU A 674 -17.61 -1.63 -24.10
CA LEU A 674 -16.98 -1.61 -22.78
C LEU A 674 -18.02 -1.40 -21.66
N SER A 675 -18.92 -0.44 -21.84
CA SER A 675 -19.99 -0.15 -20.89
C SER A 675 -20.95 -1.33 -20.71
N ARG A 676 -21.31 -2.01 -21.82
CA ARG A 676 -22.12 -3.21 -21.81
C ARG A 676 -21.43 -4.36 -21.09
N ALA A 677 -20.15 -4.60 -21.38
CA ALA A 677 -19.36 -5.62 -20.70
C ALA A 677 -19.31 -5.36 -19.18
N ALA A 678 -19.06 -4.13 -18.79
CA ALA A 678 -19.02 -3.71 -17.38
C ALA A 678 -20.42 -3.70 -16.72
N CYS A 679 -21.50 -3.69 -17.50
CA CYS A 679 -22.91 -3.82 -17.07
C CYS A 679 -23.41 -5.27 -17.08
N PHE A 680 -22.52 -6.26 -17.30
CA PHE A 680 -22.84 -7.68 -17.42
C PHE A 680 -23.77 -8.02 -18.60
N ASP A 681 -23.80 -7.21 -19.65
CA ASP A 681 -24.47 -7.52 -20.90
C ASP A 681 -23.54 -8.39 -21.78
N PRO A 682 -23.95 -9.63 -22.14
CA PRO A 682 -23.11 -10.56 -22.89
C PRO A 682 -22.71 -10.07 -24.30
N ARG A 683 -23.42 -9.10 -24.86
CA ARG A 683 -23.07 -8.44 -26.13
C ARG A 683 -21.82 -7.58 -26.03
N GLY A 684 -21.50 -7.09 -24.81
CA GLY A 684 -20.35 -6.23 -24.56
C GLY A 684 -19.02 -6.89 -24.93
N PRO A 685 -18.62 -8.02 -24.31
CA PRO A 685 -17.36 -8.69 -24.61
C PRO A 685 -17.22 -9.09 -26.10
N ILE A 686 -18.33 -9.49 -26.75
CA ILE A 686 -18.35 -9.86 -28.17
C ILE A 686 -18.09 -8.61 -29.03
N GLY A 687 -18.79 -7.50 -28.74
CA GLY A 687 -18.61 -6.24 -29.46
C GLY A 687 -17.22 -5.66 -29.28
N LEU A 688 -16.66 -5.74 -28.05
CA LEU A 688 -15.33 -5.21 -27.75
C LEU A 688 -14.22 -5.86 -28.60
N ALA A 689 -14.36 -7.14 -28.92
CA ALA A 689 -13.39 -7.85 -29.75
C ALA A 689 -13.26 -7.22 -31.17
N THR A 690 -14.29 -6.52 -31.64
CA THR A 690 -14.31 -5.88 -32.95
C THR A 690 -14.18 -4.36 -32.92
N SER A 691 -14.66 -3.69 -31.84
CA SER A 691 -14.70 -2.23 -31.74
C SER A 691 -13.45 -1.62 -31.11
N LEU A 692 -12.68 -2.39 -30.29
CA LEU A 692 -11.55 -1.83 -29.56
C LEU A 692 -10.40 -1.41 -30.47
N LYS A 693 -10.01 -2.24 -31.45
CA LYS A 693 -8.87 -1.96 -32.33
C LYS A 693 -9.12 -0.72 -33.22
N PRO A 694 -10.27 -0.58 -33.91
CA PRO A 694 -10.56 0.64 -34.68
C PRO A 694 -10.59 1.90 -33.82
N ALA A 695 -11.05 1.80 -32.56
CA ALA A 695 -11.06 2.94 -31.63
C ALA A 695 -9.65 3.39 -31.26
N ILE A 696 -8.74 2.45 -30.97
CA ILE A 696 -7.34 2.75 -30.68
C ILE A 696 -6.68 3.41 -31.90
N GLU A 697 -6.84 2.85 -33.08
CA GLU A 697 -6.29 3.40 -34.33
C GLU A 697 -6.83 4.82 -34.62
N SER A 698 -8.10 5.10 -34.31
CA SER A 698 -8.69 6.43 -34.47
C SER A 698 -8.07 7.44 -33.50
N VAL A 699 -7.82 7.06 -32.23
CA VAL A 699 -7.14 7.92 -31.24
C VAL A 699 -5.69 8.16 -31.64
N GLU A 700 -4.94 7.11 -32.00
CA GLU A 700 -3.54 7.23 -32.42
C GLU A 700 -3.39 8.13 -33.66
N LYS A 701 -4.30 8.00 -34.61
CA LYS A 701 -4.31 8.87 -35.80
C LYS A 701 -4.53 10.35 -35.42
N GLN A 702 -5.41 10.64 -34.50
CA GLN A 702 -5.67 12.01 -34.06
C GLN A 702 -4.48 12.58 -33.29
N ILE A 703 -3.86 11.81 -32.39
CA ILE A 703 -2.68 12.24 -31.64
C ILE A 703 -1.48 12.48 -32.56
N ASN A 704 -1.25 11.59 -33.54
CA ASN A 704 -0.11 11.68 -34.45
C ASN A 704 -0.37 12.64 -35.64
N GLY A 705 -1.63 12.92 -35.98
CA GLY A 705 -2.02 13.79 -37.10
C GLY A 705 -1.82 15.28 -36.84
N ASP A 706 -1.85 15.72 -35.59
CA ASP A 706 -1.57 17.11 -35.21
C ASP A 706 -0.06 17.40 -35.02
N SER A 707 0.81 16.43 -35.26
CA SER A 707 2.27 16.56 -35.19
C SER A 707 2.96 16.85 -36.54
N ILE A 708 2.19 17.21 -37.58
CA ILE A 708 2.70 17.64 -38.92
C ILE A 708 2.47 19.14 -39.10
#